data_d6fa0ff0f9e87d0a61afac37bf7aeb1b
#
_entry.id   d6fa0ff0f9e87d0a61afac37bf7aeb1b
#
_cell.length_a   1.000
_cell.length_b   1.000
_cell.length_c   1.000
_cell.angle_alpha   90.00
_cell.angle_beta   90.00
_cell.angle_gamma   90.00
#
_symmetry.space_group_name_H-M   'P 1'
#
loop_
_entity.id
_entity.type
_entity.pdbx_description
1 polymer ?
#
loop_
_entity_poly.entity_id
_entity_poly.type
_entity_poly.pdbx_seq_one_letter_code
_entity_poly.pdbx_strand_id
1 'polypeptide(L)'
;METITRRVIKRNGEEVVFDVQKILNAIRKANNEVEPIHRLNEYQIEAVGKIVMDQISQSNHATAVEDIQDMVERGIMEMRGYEVAQIYVRYRYKRDMARKANTTDDGILALIDQINEEVKQENSNKNPTINSTQRDYMAGEVSKDLTRRILLPDEITQAHEQGIIHFHDSDYFAQKEHNCDLINLKDMLENGTCISETKIDPPHSFYTACNVTTQIVAQVASNQYGGQSFSLGHLAPFVQVSRDKITKEVIKERDEVGVNYSDEQLKMIVERRLRDEITRGIQTIQYQLITLMTCNGQAPFVTMFMYLDEVPEGQTRDDLAVLIEEVLKQRIQGVKNEKGVWITPAFPKIIYVLDEDNVTPDSKYWDLTVLSAKCTAKRMVPDYISAKVMREMKNGCVYPCMGCRSFLTVEDSQRNPDGSYKFYGRFNQGVVTINLVDVACSSNGDMDLFWKILDERLELCHRALRCRHERLLGTPSDVAPILWQNGALARLKKGETIDKLLYNGYSTISLGYAGLYEMCVRMTGKSHTDPEAKPFALKVMQKLNDKCAEWKAAENISYSVYGTPRESTTYKFAKCLQKRFGIIKGVTDKNYITNSYHVHVTEKIDAFSKLKFESEFQKLSPGGAISYVEVPNLQDNIEAVIQVMKFIYDNIMYAELNTKSDYCECCGYNGEIQIVTDEKNGKLVWECPSCGN
;
A
#
# COMPACT_ATOMS: atom_id res chain seq x y z
N MET A 1 32.54 -22.37 -38.87
CA MET A 1 32.54 -22.15 -37.41
C MET A 1 32.01 -20.77 -37.19
N GLU A 2 30.74 -20.65 -36.80
CA GLU A 2 30.16 -19.36 -36.42
C GLU A 2 30.86 -18.89 -35.14
N THR A 3 31.45 -17.72 -35.20
CA THR A 3 32.07 -17.05 -34.06
C THR A 3 30.95 -16.61 -33.15
N ILE A 4 30.61 -17.40 -32.14
CA ILE A 4 29.64 -17.03 -31.12
C ILE A 4 30.20 -15.79 -30.40
N THR A 5 29.68 -14.63 -30.73
CA THR A 5 30.04 -13.36 -30.09
C THR A 5 29.47 -13.37 -28.66
N ARG A 6 30.32 -13.61 -27.67
CA ARG A 6 29.96 -13.67 -26.25
C ARG A 6 29.48 -12.31 -25.78
N ARG A 7 28.33 -12.25 -25.09
CA ARG A 7 27.75 -11.03 -24.59
C ARG A 7 27.76 -10.99 -23.08
N VAL A 8 27.95 -9.81 -22.55
CA VAL A 8 27.94 -9.49 -21.11
C VAL A 8 26.88 -8.44 -20.83
N ILE A 9 26.12 -8.67 -19.82
CA ILE A 9 25.13 -7.70 -19.29
C ILE A 9 25.90 -6.76 -18.36
N LYS A 10 26.03 -5.50 -18.74
CA LYS A 10 26.54 -4.45 -17.86
C LYS A 10 25.55 -4.17 -16.73
N ARG A 11 25.99 -3.53 -15.64
CA ARG A 11 25.14 -3.11 -14.50
C ARG A 11 23.99 -2.22 -14.89
N ASN A 12 24.14 -1.40 -15.94
CA ASN A 12 23.03 -0.58 -16.50
C ASN A 12 22.09 -1.39 -17.40
N GLY A 13 22.28 -2.72 -17.53
CA GLY A 13 21.47 -3.62 -18.32
C GLY A 13 21.80 -3.64 -19.82
N GLU A 14 22.75 -2.84 -20.27
CA GLU A 14 23.21 -2.88 -21.65
C GLU A 14 23.99 -4.18 -21.92
N GLU A 15 23.63 -4.88 -22.99
CA GLU A 15 24.42 -6.02 -23.48
C GLU A 15 25.55 -5.56 -24.41
N VAL A 16 26.76 -5.91 -24.03
CA VAL A 16 27.97 -5.61 -24.82
C VAL A 16 28.77 -6.87 -25.11
N VAL A 17 29.62 -6.80 -26.12
CA VAL A 17 30.59 -7.87 -26.42
C VAL A 17 31.57 -8.02 -25.26
N PHE A 18 31.81 -9.26 -24.86
CA PHE A 18 32.78 -9.57 -23.80
C PHE A 18 34.20 -9.23 -24.26
N ASP A 19 34.93 -8.51 -23.42
CA ASP A 19 36.33 -8.10 -23.65
C ASP A 19 37.21 -8.59 -22.49
N VAL A 20 37.95 -9.67 -22.75
CA VAL A 20 38.84 -10.28 -21.77
C VAL A 20 39.96 -9.34 -21.32
N GLN A 21 40.39 -8.39 -22.16
CA GLN A 21 41.47 -7.46 -21.80
C GLN A 21 41.09 -6.57 -20.60
N LYS A 22 39.80 -6.27 -20.43
CA LYS A 22 39.34 -5.53 -19.27
C LYS A 22 39.58 -6.28 -17.97
N ILE A 23 39.38 -7.62 -17.98
CA ILE A 23 39.63 -8.48 -16.83
C ILE A 23 41.13 -8.55 -16.56
N LEU A 24 41.93 -8.87 -17.57
CA LEU A 24 43.38 -8.96 -17.42
C LEU A 24 43.98 -7.66 -16.87
N ASN A 25 43.50 -6.51 -17.36
CA ASN A 25 43.95 -5.21 -16.87
C ASN A 25 43.54 -4.94 -15.42
N ALA A 26 42.36 -5.41 -15.00
CA ALA A 26 41.90 -5.27 -13.61
C ALA A 26 42.74 -6.15 -12.66
N ILE A 27 43.06 -7.40 -13.08
CA ILE A 27 43.96 -8.30 -12.31
C ILE A 27 45.35 -7.71 -12.22
N ARG A 28 45.93 -7.20 -13.32
CA ARG A 28 47.25 -6.55 -13.32
C ARG A 28 47.32 -5.36 -12.36
N LYS A 29 46.29 -4.55 -12.32
CA LYS A 29 46.21 -3.42 -11.35
C LYS A 29 46.26 -3.92 -9.91
N ALA A 30 45.44 -4.92 -9.55
CA ALA A 30 45.47 -5.50 -8.21
C ALA A 30 46.82 -6.16 -7.90
N ASN A 31 47.42 -6.86 -8.88
CA ASN A 31 48.71 -7.53 -8.78
C ASN A 31 49.87 -6.53 -8.52
N ASN A 32 49.81 -5.33 -9.10
CA ASN A 32 50.82 -4.30 -8.90
C ASN A 32 50.84 -3.70 -7.51
N GLU A 33 49.70 -3.76 -6.78
CA GLU A 33 49.60 -3.29 -5.40
C GLU A 33 50.10 -4.29 -4.35
N VAL A 34 50.44 -5.54 -4.79
CA VAL A 34 50.96 -6.59 -3.91
C VAL A 34 52.47 -6.58 -3.92
N GLU A 35 53.08 -6.96 -2.78
CA GLU A 35 54.54 -7.10 -2.72
C GLU A 35 55.07 -8.07 -3.79
N PRO A 36 56.25 -7.80 -4.40
CA PRO A 36 56.76 -8.57 -5.53
C PRO A 36 56.80 -10.08 -5.32
N ILE A 37 57.03 -10.55 -4.09
CA ILE A 37 57.15 -11.99 -3.75
C ILE A 37 55.80 -12.73 -3.82
N HIS A 38 54.69 -12.01 -3.71
CA HIS A 38 53.33 -12.56 -3.71
C HIS A 38 52.56 -12.25 -5.01
N ARG A 39 53.24 -11.67 -6.01
CA ARG A 39 52.63 -11.35 -7.30
C ARG A 39 52.44 -12.61 -8.15
N LEU A 40 51.32 -12.62 -8.86
CA LEU A 40 51.11 -13.55 -9.97
C LEU A 40 52.00 -13.15 -11.13
N ASN A 41 52.58 -14.14 -11.82
CA ASN A 41 53.26 -13.90 -13.08
C ASN A 41 52.24 -13.76 -14.24
N GLU A 42 52.71 -13.27 -15.39
CA GLU A 42 51.82 -12.99 -16.53
C GLU A 42 51.10 -14.25 -17.05
N TYR A 43 51.79 -15.42 -17.03
CA TYR A 43 51.17 -16.69 -17.40
C TYR A 43 49.98 -17.06 -16.49
N GLN A 44 50.09 -16.83 -15.17
CA GLN A 44 49.01 -17.07 -14.23
C GLN A 44 47.84 -16.09 -14.46
N ILE A 45 48.14 -14.83 -14.77
CA ILE A 45 47.09 -13.81 -15.08
C ILE A 45 46.33 -14.20 -16.34
N GLU A 46 47.02 -14.61 -17.40
CA GLU A 46 46.39 -15.09 -18.64
C GLU A 46 45.59 -16.37 -18.43
N ALA A 47 46.05 -17.28 -17.55
CA ALA A 47 45.34 -18.50 -17.19
C ALA A 47 43.99 -18.18 -16.51
N VAL A 48 43.94 -17.18 -15.60
CA VAL A 48 42.68 -16.70 -15.02
C VAL A 48 41.73 -16.19 -16.10
N GLY A 49 42.23 -15.38 -17.03
CA GLY A 49 41.43 -14.90 -18.17
C GLY A 49 40.84 -16.04 -19.01
N LYS A 50 41.62 -17.11 -19.23
CA LYS A 50 41.19 -18.31 -19.96
C LYS A 50 40.09 -19.08 -19.19
N ILE A 51 40.26 -19.29 -17.87
CA ILE A 51 39.27 -19.94 -17.01
C ILE A 51 37.93 -19.20 -17.11
N VAL A 52 37.94 -17.87 -16.98
CA VAL A 52 36.74 -17.05 -17.09
C VAL A 52 36.09 -17.16 -18.47
N MET A 53 36.92 -17.15 -19.54
CA MET A 53 36.41 -17.33 -20.90
C MET A 53 35.76 -18.69 -21.11
N ASP A 54 36.31 -19.74 -20.56
CA ASP A 54 35.78 -21.10 -20.68
C ASP A 54 34.45 -21.24 -19.92
N GLN A 55 34.36 -20.66 -18.73
CA GLN A 55 33.11 -20.64 -17.94
C GLN A 55 32.00 -19.85 -18.66
N ILE A 56 32.28 -18.67 -19.19
CA ILE A 56 31.31 -17.87 -19.98
C ILE A 56 30.88 -18.64 -21.25
N SER A 57 31.78 -19.44 -21.84
CA SER A 57 31.47 -20.22 -23.04
C SER A 57 30.51 -21.37 -22.82
N GLN A 58 30.37 -21.83 -21.58
CA GLN A 58 29.43 -22.89 -21.18
C GLN A 58 28.04 -22.35 -20.91
N SER A 59 27.90 -21.03 -20.83
CA SER A 59 26.60 -20.37 -20.62
C SER A 59 25.89 -20.14 -21.95
N ASN A 60 24.62 -20.54 -22.04
CA ASN A 60 23.76 -20.32 -23.21
C ASN A 60 23.12 -18.92 -23.26
N HIS A 61 23.46 -18.04 -22.34
CA HIS A 61 22.90 -16.68 -22.20
C HIS A 61 23.99 -15.65 -21.88
N ALA A 62 23.70 -14.37 -22.02
CA ALA A 62 24.61 -13.30 -21.64
C ALA A 62 24.85 -13.35 -20.12
N THR A 63 26.13 -13.28 -19.71
CA THR A 63 26.55 -13.40 -18.31
C THR A 63 26.59 -12.00 -17.66
N ALA A 64 26.10 -11.87 -16.45
CA ALA A 64 26.17 -10.61 -15.73
C ALA A 64 27.60 -10.24 -15.34
N VAL A 65 27.94 -8.95 -15.33
CA VAL A 65 29.28 -8.49 -14.97
C VAL A 65 29.67 -8.88 -13.54
N GLU A 66 28.72 -9.04 -12.65
CA GLU A 66 28.98 -9.49 -11.27
C GLU A 66 29.41 -10.94 -11.23
N ASP A 67 28.72 -11.82 -11.95
CA ASP A 67 29.10 -13.24 -12.07
C ASP A 67 30.51 -13.40 -12.66
N ILE A 68 30.85 -12.55 -13.63
CA ILE A 68 32.21 -12.54 -14.22
C ILE A 68 33.24 -12.13 -13.17
N GLN A 69 32.92 -11.16 -12.32
CA GLN A 69 33.86 -10.75 -11.25
C GLN A 69 34.06 -11.86 -10.21
N ASP A 70 33.00 -12.59 -9.87
CA ASP A 70 33.10 -13.75 -8.98
C ASP A 70 33.94 -14.89 -9.62
N MET A 71 33.80 -15.10 -10.93
CA MET A 71 34.66 -16.04 -11.67
C MET A 71 36.14 -15.61 -11.65
N VAL A 72 36.41 -14.31 -11.78
CA VAL A 72 37.76 -13.75 -11.70
C VAL A 72 38.36 -13.96 -10.32
N GLU A 73 37.63 -13.67 -9.24
CA GLU A 73 38.10 -13.88 -7.87
C GLU A 73 38.46 -15.35 -7.61
N ARG A 74 37.57 -16.27 -8.01
CA ARG A 74 37.83 -17.72 -7.91
C ARG A 74 39.07 -18.13 -8.73
N GLY A 75 39.18 -17.66 -9.97
CA GLY A 75 40.31 -17.95 -10.82
C GLY A 75 41.65 -17.45 -10.24
N ILE A 76 41.70 -16.28 -9.62
CA ILE A 76 42.88 -15.77 -8.92
C ILE A 76 43.23 -16.66 -7.72
N MET A 77 42.24 -17.11 -6.94
CA MET A 77 42.44 -18.02 -5.81
C MET A 77 42.94 -19.40 -6.26
N GLU A 78 42.42 -19.95 -7.39
CA GLU A 78 42.90 -21.22 -7.98
C GLU A 78 44.37 -21.15 -8.40
N MET A 79 44.83 -19.96 -8.85
CA MET A 79 46.24 -19.69 -9.15
C MET A 79 47.07 -19.41 -7.89
N ARG A 80 46.49 -19.58 -6.68
CA ARG A 80 47.13 -19.33 -5.36
C ARG A 80 47.56 -17.87 -5.14
N GLY A 81 46.96 -16.93 -5.87
CA GLY A 81 47.23 -15.50 -5.70
C GLY A 81 46.37 -14.89 -4.60
N TYR A 82 46.45 -15.38 -3.35
CA TYR A 82 45.56 -15.00 -2.29
C TYR A 82 45.62 -13.50 -1.92
N GLU A 83 46.80 -12.92 -1.89
CA GLU A 83 47.01 -11.51 -1.63
C GLU A 83 46.47 -10.65 -2.79
N VAL A 84 46.62 -11.10 -4.02
CA VAL A 84 46.06 -10.43 -5.21
C VAL A 84 44.54 -10.50 -5.17
N ALA A 85 43.99 -11.66 -4.84
CA ALA A 85 42.53 -11.80 -4.66
C ALA A 85 41.98 -10.86 -3.58
N GLN A 86 42.67 -10.75 -2.45
CA GLN A 86 42.29 -9.85 -1.36
C GLN A 86 42.28 -8.37 -1.78
N ILE A 87 43.29 -7.94 -2.52
CA ILE A 87 43.36 -6.58 -3.09
C ILE A 87 42.25 -6.37 -4.11
N TYR A 88 42.03 -7.36 -5.00
CA TYR A 88 40.98 -7.29 -6.02
C TYR A 88 39.59 -7.15 -5.40
N VAL A 89 39.25 -7.95 -4.38
CA VAL A 89 37.99 -7.89 -3.64
C VAL A 89 37.82 -6.53 -2.93
N ARG A 90 38.86 -6.05 -2.23
CA ARG A 90 38.84 -4.74 -1.57
C ARG A 90 38.65 -3.59 -2.56
N TYR A 91 39.27 -3.64 -3.71
CA TYR A 91 39.12 -2.64 -4.78
C TYR A 91 37.70 -2.68 -5.37
N ARG A 92 37.16 -3.87 -5.63
CA ARG A 92 35.77 -4.08 -6.07
C ARG A 92 34.81 -3.47 -5.06
N TYR A 93 34.98 -3.82 -3.79
CA TYR A 93 34.13 -3.30 -2.70
C TYR A 93 34.16 -1.76 -2.59
N LYS A 94 35.37 -1.15 -2.59
CA LYS A 94 35.52 0.32 -2.57
C LYS A 94 34.83 1.00 -3.76
N ARG A 95 34.96 0.42 -4.96
CA ARG A 95 34.29 0.96 -6.16
C ARG A 95 32.79 0.80 -6.14
N ASP A 96 32.30 -0.30 -5.58
CA ASP A 96 30.87 -0.53 -5.43
C ASP A 96 30.28 0.44 -4.41
N MET A 97 30.94 0.65 -3.28
CA MET A 97 30.57 1.64 -2.28
C MET A 97 30.57 3.08 -2.84
N ALA A 98 31.60 3.46 -3.58
CA ALA A 98 31.67 4.79 -4.22
C ALA A 98 30.53 5.00 -5.24
N ARG A 99 30.18 3.98 -6.00
CA ARG A 99 29.04 4.04 -6.96
C ARG A 99 27.68 4.11 -6.26
N LYS A 100 27.51 3.33 -5.19
CA LYS A 100 26.27 3.38 -4.39
C LYS A 100 26.10 4.74 -3.70
N ALA A 101 27.18 5.34 -3.21
CA ALA A 101 27.16 6.69 -2.66
C ALA A 101 26.81 7.74 -3.74
N ASN A 102 27.41 7.66 -4.92
CA ASN A 102 27.11 8.59 -6.03
C ASN A 102 25.63 8.49 -6.47
N THR A 103 25.01 7.30 -6.48
CA THR A 103 23.59 7.15 -6.83
C THR A 103 22.67 7.79 -5.78
N THR A 104 23.07 7.84 -4.51
CA THR A 104 22.30 8.50 -3.44
C THR A 104 22.40 10.02 -3.57
N ASP A 105 23.62 10.55 -3.82
CA ASP A 105 23.82 11.97 -4.05
C ASP A 105 23.09 12.46 -5.30
N ASP A 106 23.15 11.69 -6.40
CA ASP A 106 22.42 11.98 -7.64
C ASP A 106 20.89 11.94 -7.40
N GLY A 107 20.40 10.98 -6.61
CA GLY A 107 19.00 10.89 -6.22
C GLY A 107 18.53 12.10 -5.42
N ILE A 108 19.33 12.55 -4.43
CA ILE A 108 19.03 13.72 -3.62
C ILE A 108 19.05 14.99 -4.47
N LEU A 109 20.05 15.17 -5.34
CA LEU A 109 20.12 16.32 -6.25
C LEU A 109 18.94 16.35 -7.22
N ALA A 110 18.57 15.19 -7.78
CA ALA A 110 17.40 15.08 -8.66
C ALA A 110 16.08 15.45 -7.97
N LEU A 111 15.96 15.18 -6.65
CA LEU A 111 14.81 15.63 -5.85
C LEU A 111 14.81 17.15 -5.68
N ILE A 112 15.96 17.73 -5.34
CA ILE A 112 16.10 19.18 -5.16
C ILE A 112 15.81 19.92 -6.47
N ASP A 113 16.34 19.43 -7.58
CA ASP A 113 16.16 19.99 -8.93
C ASP A 113 14.78 19.65 -9.56
N GLN A 114 13.94 18.89 -8.85
CA GLN A 114 12.59 18.49 -9.30
C GLN A 114 12.57 17.71 -10.63
N ILE A 115 13.64 16.96 -10.91
CA ILE A 115 13.78 16.13 -12.13
C ILE A 115 13.60 14.63 -11.88
N ASN A 116 13.31 14.22 -10.64
CA ASN A 116 13.08 12.83 -10.29
C ASN A 116 11.71 12.35 -10.82
N GLU A 117 11.72 11.52 -11.86
CA GLU A 117 10.51 11.01 -12.51
C GLU A 117 9.73 10.02 -11.64
N GLU A 118 10.38 9.26 -10.76
CA GLU A 118 9.71 8.34 -9.83
C GLU A 118 8.85 9.12 -8.84
N VAL A 119 9.40 10.18 -8.25
CA VAL A 119 8.70 11.04 -7.30
C VAL A 119 7.55 11.82 -7.94
N LYS A 120 7.66 12.18 -9.22
CA LYS A 120 6.57 12.82 -9.96
C LYS A 120 5.37 11.88 -10.19
N GLN A 121 5.62 10.56 -10.23
CA GLN A 121 4.60 9.54 -10.42
C GLN A 121 4.10 8.96 -9.09
N GLU A 122 4.84 9.16 -8.01
CA GLU A 122 4.43 8.72 -6.68
C GLU A 122 3.44 9.71 -6.05
N ASN A 123 2.26 9.23 -5.77
CA ASN A 123 1.32 9.78 -4.80
C ASN A 123 0.83 11.22 -4.98
N SER A 124 -0.43 11.35 -5.30
CA SER A 124 -1.21 12.59 -5.21
C SER A 124 -1.20 13.28 -3.81
N ASN A 125 -0.64 12.63 -2.79
CA ASN A 125 -0.64 13.11 -1.41
C ASN A 125 0.59 13.92 -1.02
N LYS A 126 1.69 13.79 -1.78
CA LYS A 126 2.95 14.47 -1.50
C LYS A 126 3.27 15.44 -2.62
N ASN A 127 3.40 16.72 -2.29
CA ASN A 127 3.86 17.71 -3.26
C ASN A 127 5.40 17.86 -3.14
N PRO A 128 6.18 17.33 -4.11
CA PRO A 128 7.65 17.33 -4.05
C PRO A 128 8.28 18.73 -4.13
N THR A 129 7.51 19.77 -4.41
CA THR A 129 8.00 21.15 -4.46
C THR A 129 8.05 21.82 -3.09
N ILE A 130 7.36 21.26 -2.09
CA ILE A 130 7.29 21.81 -0.74
C ILE A 130 8.51 21.38 0.07
N ASN A 131 9.17 22.33 0.78
CA ASN A 131 10.40 22.09 1.54
C ASN A 131 10.30 20.96 2.58
N SER A 132 9.17 20.84 3.30
CA SER A 132 8.97 19.76 4.28
C SER A 132 8.90 18.40 3.60
N THR A 133 8.21 18.31 2.46
CA THR A 133 8.12 17.10 1.64
C THR A 133 9.47 16.72 1.04
N GLN A 134 10.25 17.71 0.54
CA GLN A 134 11.62 17.44 0.06
C GLN A 134 12.52 16.87 1.15
N ARG A 135 12.41 17.37 2.39
CA ARG A 135 13.18 16.82 3.53
C ARG A 135 12.83 15.38 3.82
N ASP A 136 11.56 15.01 3.75
CA ASP A 136 11.11 13.62 3.92
C ASP A 136 11.66 12.73 2.80
N TYR A 137 11.58 13.15 1.55
CA TYR A 137 12.18 12.43 0.43
C TYR A 137 13.70 12.28 0.55
N MET A 138 14.41 13.31 0.99
CA MET A 138 15.86 13.20 1.22
C MET A 138 16.17 12.19 2.32
N ALA A 139 15.41 12.18 3.42
CA ALA A 139 15.54 11.18 4.47
C ALA A 139 15.22 9.78 3.92
N GLY A 140 14.23 9.66 3.06
CA GLY A 140 13.88 8.43 2.36
C GLY A 140 15.02 7.90 1.47
N GLU A 141 15.70 8.76 0.69
CA GLU A 141 16.87 8.37 -0.12
C GLU A 141 18.02 7.85 0.74
N VAL A 142 18.29 8.49 1.86
CA VAL A 142 19.29 8.00 2.84
C VAL A 142 18.87 6.64 3.41
N SER A 143 17.60 6.47 3.78
CA SER A 143 17.09 5.18 4.27
C SER A 143 17.18 4.08 3.20
N LYS A 144 16.80 4.36 1.94
CA LYS A 144 16.94 3.42 0.81
C LYS A 144 18.40 2.97 0.63
N ASP A 145 19.34 3.91 0.73
CA ASP A 145 20.77 3.60 0.62
C ASP A 145 21.27 2.71 1.76
N LEU A 146 20.94 3.05 3.01
CA LEU A 146 21.26 2.23 4.17
C LEU A 146 20.63 0.83 4.08
N THR A 147 19.37 0.77 3.66
CA THR A 147 18.64 -0.47 3.48
C THR A 147 19.35 -1.40 2.49
N ARG A 148 19.72 -0.88 1.32
CA ARG A 148 20.40 -1.64 0.28
C ARG A 148 21.82 -2.10 0.65
N ARG A 149 22.58 -1.24 1.34
CA ARG A 149 24.00 -1.50 1.59
C ARG A 149 24.28 -2.25 2.89
N ILE A 150 23.41 -2.12 3.89
CA ILE A 150 23.72 -2.52 5.28
C ILE A 150 22.63 -3.38 5.90
N LEU A 151 21.35 -3.03 5.70
CA LEU A 151 20.26 -3.59 6.49
C LEU A 151 19.64 -4.86 5.88
N LEU A 152 19.70 -5.02 4.57
CA LEU A 152 19.20 -6.21 3.87
C LEU A 152 20.35 -7.11 3.44
N PRO A 153 20.16 -8.44 3.46
CA PRO A 153 21.05 -9.39 2.80
C PRO A 153 21.19 -9.06 1.31
N ASP A 154 22.40 -9.25 0.77
CA ASP A 154 22.71 -8.95 -0.65
C ASP A 154 21.76 -9.63 -1.63
N GLU A 155 21.35 -10.88 -1.39
CA GLU A 155 20.42 -11.61 -2.24
C GLU A 155 19.02 -10.97 -2.28
N ILE A 156 18.52 -10.44 -1.17
CA ILE A 156 17.24 -9.73 -1.09
C ILE A 156 17.33 -8.40 -1.86
N THR A 157 18.44 -7.68 -1.66
CA THR A 157 18.70 -6.43 -2.38
C THR A 157 18.77 -6.66 -3.88
N GLN A 158 19.53 -7.67 -4.35
CA GLN A 158 19.63 -8.01 -5.77
C GLN A 158 18.30 -8.43 -6.37
N ALA A 159 17.52 -9.26 -5.65
CA ALA A 159 16.20 -9.67 -6.10
C ALA A 159 15.23 -8.50 -6.23
N HIS A 160 15.29 -7.53 -5.31
CA HIS A 160 14.52 -6.30 -5.39
C HIS A 160 14.95 -5.42 -6.57
N GLU A 161 16.24 -5.24 -6.79
CA GLU A 161 16.77 -4.43 -7.90
C GLU A 161 16.52 -5.07 -9.28
N GLN A 162 16.54 -6.40 -9.36
CA GLN A 162 16.23 -7.14 -10.57
C GLN A 162 14.72 -7.28 -10.85
N GLY A 163 13.85 -6.82 -9.93
CA GLY A 163 12.40 -6.92 -10.06
C GLY A 163 11.86 -8.35 -9.95
N ILE A 164 12.57 -9.25 -9.30
CA ILE A 164 12.14 -10.61 -8.97
C ILE A 164 11.10 -10.54 -7.84
N ILE A 165 11.40 -9.73 -6.84
CA ILE A 165 10.50 -9.33 -5.75
C ILE A 165 10.50 -7.82 -5.61
N HIS A 166 9.53 -7.27 -4.89
CA HIS A 166 9.58 -5.89 -4.45
C HIS A 166 9.51 -5.82 -2.92
N PHE A 167 10.59 -5.33 -2.32
CA PHE A 167 10.65 -4.98 -0.91
C PHE A 167 10.10 -3.57 -0.77
N HIS A 168 8.87 -3.45 -0.26
CA HIS A 168 8.17 -2.16 -0.21
C HIS A 168 8.76 -1.21 0.82
N ASP A 169 8.56 0.10 0.61
CA ASP A 169 8.83 1.15 1.60
C ASP A 169 10.23 1.05 2.23
N SER A 170 11.25 0.81 1.39
CA SER A 170 12.66 0.76 1.81
C SER A 170 13.19 2.12 2.28
N ASP A 171 12.48 3.19 1.91
CA ASP A 171 12.67 4.56 2.35
C ASP A 171 12.31 4.80 3.83
N TYR A 172 11.53 3.90 4.45
CA TYR A 172 11.22 3.92 5.89
C TYR A 172 11.83 2.75 6.67
N PHE A 173 12.46 1.78 5.99
CA PHE A 173 12.95 0.56 6.63
C PHE A 173 14.09 0.78 7.61
N ALA A 174 14.90 1.83 7.44
CA ALA A 174 15.96 2.16 8.39
C ALA A 174 15.41 2.53 9.77
N GLN A 175 14.23 3.12 9.82
CA GLN A 175 13.49 3.37 11.05
C GLN A 175 12.75 2.10 11.50
N LYS A 176 12.40 2.06 12.79
CA LYS A 176 11.64 0.93 13.37
C LYS A 176 10.15 1.25 13.34
N GLU A 177 9.62 1.46 12.13
CA GLU A 177 8.23 1.82 11.87
C GLU A 177 7.47 0.66 11.22
N HIS A 178 6.18 0.58 11.52
CA HIS A 178 5.25 -0.36 10.89
C HIS A 178 4.51 0.28 9.71
N ASN A 179 3.79 -0.55 8.93
CA ASN A 179 3.08 -0.10 7.75
C ASN A 179 1.72 0.55 8.10
N CYS A 180 0.66 -0.24 8.14
CA CYS A 180 -0.71 0.24 8.30
C CYS A 180 -1.32 -0.19 9.63
N ASP A 181 -2.34 0.53 10.10
CA ASP A 181 -2.98 0.21 11.37
C ASP A 181 -4.49 0.50 11.41
N LEU A 182 -5.15 -0.09 12.42
CA LEU A 182 -6.51 0.26 12.85
C LEU A 182 -6.42 0.96 14.20
N ILE A 183 -6.65 2.26 14.21
CA ILE A 183 -6.59 3.05 15.44
C ILE A 183 -7.68 2.60 16.41
N ASN A 184 -7.33 2.28 17.65
CA ASN A 184 -8.30 2.05 18.71
C ASN A 184 -8.81 3.38 19.28
N LEU A 185 -9.49 4.13 18.43
CA LEU A 185 -10.01 5.44 18.77
C LEU A 185 -10.99 5.38 19.94
N LYS A 186 -11.78 4.29 20.05
CA LYS A 186 -12.68 4.05 21.18
C LYS A 186 -11.93 4.10 22.51
N ASP A 187 -10.85 3.32 22.65
CA ASP A 187 -10.05 3.29 23.88
C ASP A 187 -9.45 4.67 24.21
N MET A 188 -8.95 5.38 23.19
CA MET A 188 -8.31 6.68 23.39
C MET A 188 -9.31 7.76 23.82
N LEU A 189 -10.53 7.74 23.31
CA LEU A 189 -11.56 8.72 23.67
C LEU A 189 -12.25 8.38 25.00
N GLU A 190 -12.47 7.10 25.32
CA GLU A 190 -13.12 6.69 26.56
C GLU A 190 -12.19 6.76 27.77
N ASN A 191 -10.91 6.41 27.61
CA ASN A 191 -9.94 6.34 28.70
C ASN A 191 -8.95 7.52 28.73
N GLY A 192 -9.08 8.43 27.78
CA GLY A 192 -8.12 9.49 27.57
C GLY A 192 -6.82 9.01 26.91
N THR A 193 -6.02 9.95 26.48
CA THR A 193 -4.75 9.71 25.78
C THR A 193 -3.72 10.76 26.16
N CYS A 194 -2.55 10.70 25.54
CA CYS A 194 -1.53 11.73 25.65
C CYS A 194 -1.01 12.10 24.27
N ILE A 195 -1.01 13.38 23.95
CA ILE A 195 -0.53 13.91 22.66
C ILE A 195 0.59 14.91 22.96
N SER A 196 1.78 14.69 22.41
CA SER A 196 2.95 15.55 22.64
C SER A 196 3.15 15.89 24.12
N GLU A 197 3.18 14.87 24.98
CA GLU A 197 3.32 14.98 26.45
C GLU A 197 2.15 15.67 27.19
N THR A 198 1.10 16.07 26.45
CA THR A 198 -0.09 16.69 27.05
C THR A 198 -1.18 15.64 27.24
N LYS A 199 -1.65 15.52 28.48
CA LYS A 199 -2.78 14.64 28.80
C LYS A 199 -4.06 15.19 28.19
N ILE A 200 -4.81 14.32 27.49
CA ILE A 200 -6.12 14.59 26.93
C ILE A 200 -7.15 13.73 27.66
N ASP A 201 -7.99 14.36 28.42
CA ASP A 201 -9.08 13.68 29.11
C ASP A 201 -10.21 13.29 28.15
N PRO A 202 -11.10 12.35 28.51
CA PRO A 202 -12.26 11.99 27.70
C PRO A 202 -13.08 13.21 27.27
N PRO A 203 -13.47 13.32 26.00
CA PRO A 203 -14.23 14.45 25.50
C PRO A 203 -15.61 14.59 26.18
N HIS A 204 -16.02 15.83 26.48
CA HIS A 204 -17.34 16.17 27.05
C HIS A 204 -18.34 16.69 26.00
N SER A 205 -18.06 16.48 24.72
CA SER A 205 -18.97 16.78 23.61
C SER A 205 -18.52 16.06 22.33
N PHE A 206 -19.44 15.87 21.40
CA PHE A 206 -19.15 15.33 20.07
C PHE A 206 -18.14 16.20 19.29
N TYR A 207 -18.32 17.53 19.35
CA TYR A 207 -17.39 18.45 18.69
C TYR A 207 -15.96 18.32 19.22
N THR A 208 -15.79 18.19 20.54
CA THR A 208 -14.47 17.97 21.15
C THR A 208 -13.91 16.60 20.75
N ALA A 209 -14.73 15.55 20.69
CA ALA A 209 -14.32 14.24 20.23
C ALA A 209 -13.80 14.28 18.79
N CYS A 210 -14.47 15.02 17.89
CA CYS A 210 -14.01 15.24 16.52
C CYS A 210 -12.64 15.94 16.46
N ASN A 211 -12.42 17.00 17.25
CA ASN A 211 -11.15 17.70 17.31
C ASN A 211 -10.02 16.79 17.82
N VAL A 212 -10.25 16.06 18.91
CA VAL A 212 -9.26 15.13 19.47
C VAL A 212 -8.92 14.02 18.45
N THR A 213 -9.92 13.51 17.75
CA THR A 213 -9.74 12.50 16.69
C THR A 213 -8.78 12.99 15.60
N THR A 214 -8.93 14.22 15.13
CA THR A 214 -8.04 14.74 14.08
C THR A 214 -6.59 14.90 14.55
N GLN A 215 -6.40 15.28 15.83
CA GLN A 215 -5.07 15.34 16.45
C GLN A 215 -4.44 13.96 16.59
N ILE A 216 -5.23 12.96 17.03
CA ILE A 216 -4.78 11.56 17.10
C ILE A 216 -4.35 11.06 15.73
N VAL A 217 -5.19 11.27 14.71
CA VAL A 217 -4.90 10.85 13.33
C VAL A 217 -3.60 11.47 12.81
N ALA A 218 -3.37 12.76 13.06
CA ALA A 218 -2.14 13.44 12.64
C ALA A 218 -0.89 12.89 13.36
N GLN A 219 -1.01 12.59 14.64
CA GLN A 219 0.10 12.02 15.42
C GLN A 219 0.40 10.58 15.02
N VAL A 220 -0.62 9.75 14.80
CA VAL A 220 -0.44 8.38 14.31
C VAL A 220 0.23 8.40 12.93
N ALA A 221 -0.27 9.22 12.01
CA ALA A 221 0.30 9.36 10.66
C ALA A 221 1.75 9.86 10.65
N SER A 222 2.21 10.50 11.72
CA SER A 222 3.61 10.95 11.87
C SER A 222 4.54 9.87 12.45
N ASN A 223 4.01 8.71 12.82
CA ASN A 223 4.75 7.63 13.50
C ASN A 223 4.60 6.27 12.81
N GLN A 224 4.08 6.25 11.59
CA GLN A 224 3.95 5.07 10.72
C GLN A 224 4.01 5.52 9.25
N TYR A 225 4.38 4.63 8.34
CA TYR A 225 4.59 5.01 6.93
C TYR A 225 3.44 4.60 5.99
N GLY A 226 2.49 3.81 6.44
CA GLY A 226 1.32 3.41 5.65
C GLY A 226 0.09 4.23 5.93
N GLY A 227 -1.07 3.63 5.74
CA GLY A 227 -2.37 4.23 6.02
C GLY A 227 -2.96 3.76 7.33
N GLN A 228 -3.83 4.55 7.88
CA GLN A 228 -4.57 4.25 9.09
C GLN A 228 -6.06 4.28 8.85
N SER A 229 -6.83 3.57 9.67
CA SER A 229 -8.28 3.62 9.63
C SER A 229 -8.87 3.80 11.02
N PHE A 230 -9.95 4.54 11.10
CA PHE A 230 -10.79 4.64 12.30
C PHE A 230 -12.25 4.47 11.95
N SER A 231 -13.06 4.09 12.95
CA SER A 231 -14.50 3.97 12.76
C SER A 231 -15.24 5.21 13.21
N LEU A 232 -16.22 5.62 12.40
CA LEU A 232 -17.18 6.64 12.78
C LEU A 232 -18.08 6.17 13.95
N GLY A 233 -18.27 4.85 14.09
CA GLY A 233 -18.98 4.23 15.21
C GLY A 233 -18.35 4.54 16.57
N HIS A 234 -17.03 4.78 16.64
CA HIS A 234 -16.35 5.18 17.87
C HIS A 234 -16.72 6.60 18.34
N LEU A 235 -17.22 7.45 17.44
CA LEU A 235 -17.68 8.80 17.75
C LEU A 235 -19.17 8.87 18.11
N ALA A 236 -19.96 7.88 17.71
CA ALA A 236 -21.41 7.88 17.91
C ALA A 236 -21.84 8.04 19.39
N PRO A 237 -21.19 7.41 20.38
CA PRO A 237 -21.56 7.60 21.79
C PRO A 237 -21.46 9.04 22.28
N PHE A 238 -20.58 9.85 21.70
CA PHE A 238 -20.39 11.25 22.07
C PHE A 238 -21.52 12.17 21.60
N VAL A 239 -22.36 11.71 20.66
CA VAL A 239 -23.59 12.39 20.27
C VAL A 239 -24.55 12.46 21.45
N GLN A 240 -24.70 11.36 22.22
CA GLN A 240 -25.52 11.34 23.43
C GLN A 240 -24.94 12.25 24.53
N VAL A 241 -23.60 12.28 24.68
CA VAL A 241 -22.93 13.20 25.61
C VAL A 241 -23.26 14.66 25.29
N SER A 242 -23.25 15.04 24.03
CA SER A 242 -23.64 16.36 23.56
C SER A 242 -25.14 16.62 23.77
N ARG A 243 -26.00 15.64 23.47
CA ARG A 243 -27.45 15.76 23.68
C ARG A 243 -27.77 16.07 25.14
N ASP A 244 -27.15 15.35 26.07
CA ASP A 244 -27.35 15.55 27.51
C ASP A 244 -26.82 16.91 27.96
N LYS A 245 -25.68 17.35 27.44
CA LYS A 245 -25.11 18.67 27.73
C LYS A 245 -26.00 19.79 27.22
N ILE A 246 -26.40 19.74 25.96
CA ILE A 246 -27.30 20.74 25.34
C ILE A 246 -28.65 20.80 26.08
N THR A 247 -29.19 19.65 26.49
CA THR A 247 -30.44 19.60 27.26
C THR A 247 -30.30 20.37 28.55
N LYS A 248 -29.23 20.18 29.32
CA LYS A 248 -28.95 20.92 30.56
C LYS A 248 -28.79 22.42 30.31
N GLU A 249 -28.11 22.80 29.24
CA GLU A 249 -27.91 24.20 28.85
C GLU A 249 -29.25 24.87 28.50
N VAL A 250 -30.09 24.22 27.69
CA VAL A 250 -31.39 24.76 27.28
C VAL A 250 -32.36 24.87 28.49
N ILE A 251 -32.32 23.88 29.41
CA ILE A 251 -33.12 23.98 30.66
C ILE A 251 -32.66 25.15 31.51
N LYS A 252 -31.36 25.34 31.68
CA LYS A 252 -30.79 26.45 32.43
C LYS A 252 -31.14 27.80 31.81
N GLU A 253 -31.00 27.96 30.48
CA GLU A 253 -31.40 29.17 29.76
C GLU A 253 -32.89 29.45 29.91
N ARG A 254 -33.76 28.44 29.82
CA ARG A 254 -35.18 28.53 30.04
C ARG A 254 -35.49 29.10 31.43
N ASP A 255 -34.85 28.57 32.47
CA ASP A 255 -35.05 28.94 33.85
C ASP A 255 -34.53 30.37 34.13
N GLU A 256 -33.41 30.77 33.53
CA GLU A 256 -32.83 32.10 33.63
C GLU A 256 -33.70 33.18 32.94
N VAL A 257 -34.30 32.85 31.79
CA VAL A 257 -35.12 33.80 31.01
C VAL A 257 -36.60 33.80 31.44
N GLY A 258 -37.03 32.78 32.20
CA GLY A 258 -38.40 32.62 32.67
C GLY A 258 -39.41 32.26 31.56
N VAL A 259 -38.97 31.62 30.49
CA VAL A 259 -39.80 31.14 29.38
C VAL A 259 -40.22 29.70 29.61
N ASN A 260 -41.50 29.39 29.51
CA ASN A 260 -41.99 28.01 29.58
C ASN A 260 -41.95 27.35 28.18
N TYR A 261 -41.07 26.39 27.99
CA TYR A 261 -41.10 25.50 26.82
C TYR A 261 -41.92 24.25 27.14
N SER A 262 -42.73 23.79 26.19
CA SER A 262 -43.29 22.42 26.28
C SER A 262 -42.16 21.40 26.08
N ASP A 263 -42.37 20.16 26.52
CA ASP A 263 -41.39 19.07 26.32
C ASP A 263 -41.06 18.86 24.84
N GLU A 264 -42.02 19.03 23.94
CA GLU A 264 -41.82 18.96 22.49
C GLU A 264 -40.95 20.11 21.97
N GLN A 265 -41.18 21.33 22.44
CA GLN A 265 -40.36 22.50 22.09
C GLN A 265 -38.94 22.35 22.61
N LEU A 266 -38.79 21.86 23.85
CA LEU A 266 -37.48 21.56 24.41
C LEU A 266 -36.72 20.55 23.54
N LYS A 267 -37.35 19.44 23.19
CA LYS A 267 -36.80 18.43 22.32
C LYS A 267 -36.38 18.99 20.94
N MET A 268 -37.25 19.77 20.33
CA MET A 268 -36.95 20.40 19.03
C MET A 268 -35.72 21.34 19.09
N ILE A 269 -35.59 22.12 20.16
CA ILE A 269 -34.45 23.03 20.34
C ILE A 269 -33.16 22.23 20.53
N VAL A 270 -33.20 21.20 21.37
CA VAL A 270 -32.05 20.31 21.62
C VAL A 270 -31.60 19.63 20.33
N GLU A 271 -32.51 18.99 19.59
CA GLU A 271 -32.16 18.28 18.36
C GLU A 271 -31.61 19.22 17.27
N ARG A 272 -32.14 20.45 17.16
CA ARG A 272 -31.59 21.45 16.23
C ARG A 272 -30.17 21.84 16.60
N ARG A 273 -29.91 22.16 17.89
CA ARG A 273 -28.55 22.50 18.35
C ARG A 273 -27.58 21.33 18.20
N LEU A 274 -28.04 20.12 18.45
CA LEU A 274 -27.26 18.91 18.28
C LEU A 274 -26.89 18.67 16.80
N ARG A 275 -27.84 18.87 15.87
CA ARG A 275 -27.58 18.81 14.43
C ARG A 275 -26.55 19.85 14.00
N ASP A 276 -26.63 21.07 14.50
CA ASP A 276 -25.63 22.13 14.23
C ASP A 276 -24.25 21.75 14.77
N GLU A 277 -24.17 21.09 15.93
CA GLU A 277 -22.92 20.58 16.48
C GLU A 277 -22.34 19.43 15.65
N ILE A 278 -23.17 18.48 15.22
CA ILE A 278 -22.78 17.37 14.36
C ILE A 278 -22.21 17.90 13.05
N THR A 279 -22.91 18.82 12.39
CA THR A 279 -22.45 19.43 11.14
C THR A 279 -21.08 20.07 11.31
N ARG A 280 -20.86 20.85 12.37
CA ARG A 280 -19.55 21.47 12.66
C ARG A 280 -18.48 20.44 12.99
N GLY A 281 -18.82 19.40 13.76
CA GLY A 281 -17.87 18.33 14.10
C GLY A 281 -17.39 17.56 12.88
N ILE A 282 -18.28 17.13 12.00
CA ILE A 282 -17.95 16.44 10.76
C ILE A 282 -17.16 17.35 9.81
N GLN A 283 -17.55 18.64 9.71
CA GLN A 283 -16.80 19.63 8.93
C GLN A 283 -15.39 19.79 9.46
N THR A 284 -15.21 19.82 10.79
CA THR A 284 -13.89 19.89 11.42
C THR A 284 -13.03 18.70 11.04
N ILE A 285 -13.56 17.46 11.10
CA ILE A 285 -12.84 16.26 10.65
C ILE A 285 -12.41 16.43 9.18
N GLN A 286 -13.36 16.79 8.30
CA GLN A 286 -13.08 16.89 6.87
C GLN A 286 -11.99 17.92 6.57
N TYR A 287 -12.08 19.13 7.12
CA TYR A 287 -11.14 20.20 6.82
C TYR A 287 -9.78 20.00 7.51
N GLN A 288 -9.74 19.57 8.76
CA GLN A 288 -8.47 19.37 9.46
C GLN A 288 -7.66 18.23 8.83
N LEU A 289 -8.28 17.12 8.44
CA LEU A 289 -7.56 15.99 7.85
C LEU A 289 -6.92 16.31 6.48
N ILE A 290 -7.42 17.30 5.75
CA ILE A 290 -6.81 17.74 4.49
C ILE A 290 -5.86 18.93 4.63
N THR A 291 -5.96 19.70 5.71
CA THR A 291 -5.13 20.88 5.95
C THR A 291 -3.98 20.61 6.91
N LEU A 292 -4.04 19.54 7.70
CA LEU A 292 -2.95 19.12 8.57
C LEU A 292 -1.83 18.49 7.73
N MET A 293 -0.62 18.94 7.98
CA MET A 293 0.58 18.33 7.42
C MET A 293 1.29 17.51 8.51
N THR A 294 1.52 16.24 8.23
CA THR A 294 2.29 15.35 9.12
C THR A 294 3.78 15.62 9.01
N CYS A 295 4.57 14.99 9.90
CA CYS A 295 6.03 15.06 9.83
C CYS A 295 6.58 14.50 8.50
N ASN A 296 5.82 13.62 7.82
CA ASN A 296 6.18 13.02 6.53
C ASN A 296 5.85 13.96 5.34
N GLY A 297 5.53 15.22 5.58
CA GLY A 297 5.30 16.23 4.54
C GLY A 297 4.04 15.99 3.69
N GLN A 298 3.05 15.28 4.22
CA GLN A 298 1.79 14.96 3.53
C GLN A 298 0.59 15.12 4.47
N ALA A 299 -0.61 15.22 3.90
CA ALA A 299 -1.84 15.04 4.67
C ALA A 299 -1.94 13.59 5.20
N PRO A 300 -2.56 13.34 6.36
CA PRO A 300 -2.72 11.99 6.89
C PRO A 300 -3.40 11.06 5.89
N PHE A 301 -2.77 9.93 5.55
CA PHE A 301 -3.41 8.87 4.78
C PHE A 301 -4.36 8.11 5.70
N VAL A 302 -5.65 8.45 5.64
CA VAL A 302 -6.64 7.96 6.60
C VAL A 302 -7.93 7.52 5.91
N THR A 303 -8.51 6.43 6.41
CA THR A 303 -9.80 5.90 6.00
C THR A 303 -10.79 5.98 7.15
N MET A 304 -11.99 6.46 6.87
CA MET A 304 -13.12 6.51 7.79
C MET A 304 -14.09 5.38 7.44
N PHE A 305 -14.34 4.52 8.39
CA PHE A 305 -15.25 3.38 8.25
C PHE A 305 -16.65 3.73 8.77
N MET A 306 -17.66 3.44 7.97
CA MET A 306 -19.07 3.74 8.24
C MET A 306 -19.87 2.44 8.20
N TYR A 307 -20.11 1.86 9.38
CA TYR A 307 -20.84 0.61 9.56
C TYR A 307 -21.84 0.71 10.70
N LEU A 308 -23.14 0.55 10.37
CA LEU A 308 -24.23 0.74 11.32
C LEU A 308 -24.25 -0.32 12.43
N ASP A 309 -24.05 -1.59 12.07
CA ASP A 309 -24.08 -2.71 13.03
C ASP A 309 -22.82 -2.81 13.93
N GLU A 310 -21.89 -1.86 13.80
CA GLU A 310 -20.73 -1.75 14.71
C GLU A 310 -21.13 -1.25 16.11
N VAL A 311 -22.26 -0.59 16.21
CA VAL A 311 -22.81 -0.09 17.49
C VAL A 311 -24.14 -0.80 17.81
N PRO A 312 -24.50 -0.91 19.11
CA PRO A 312 -25.75 -1.54 19.52
C PRO A 312 -26.98 -0.86 18.87
N GLU A 313 -28.02 -1.66 18.64
CA GLU A 313 -29.31 -1.13 18.22
C GLU A 313 -29.86 -0.09 19.22
N GLY A 314 -30.64 0.84 18.72
CA GLY A 314 -31.27 1.92 19.50
C GLY A 314 -30.66 3.29 19.18
N GLN A 315 -30.68 4.19 20.13
CA GLN A 315 -30.33 5.61 19.93
C GLN A 315 -28.90 5.77 19.36
N THR A 316 -27.93 5.01 19.82
CA THR A 316 -26.55 5.12 19.35
C THR A 316 -26.42 4.78 17.86
N ARG A 317 -27.16 3.76 17.38
CA ARG A 317 -27.19 3.40 15.94
C ARG A 317 -27.93 4.47 15.12
N ASP A 318 -29.01 5.01 15.64
CA ASP A 318 -29.71 6.12 14.98
C ASP A 318 -28.83 7.38 14.93
N ASP A 319 -28.08 7.67 15.98
CA ASP A 319 -27.10 8.75 16.01
C ASP A 319 -25.97 8.51 15.01
N LEU A 320 -25.46 7.27 14.91
CA LEU A 320 -24.44 6.91 13.88
C LEU A 320 -25.00 7.11 12.46
N ALA A 321 -26.27 6.76 12.22
CA ALA A 321 -26.93 7.01 10.94
C ALA A 321 -26.94 8.50 10.59
N VAL A 322 -27.20 9.36 11.57
CA VAL A 322 -27.13 10.82 11.42
C VAL A 322 -25.69 11.29 11.09
N LEU A 323 -24.67 10.71 11.74
CA LEU A 323 -23.28 11.02 11.42
C LEU A 323 -22.91 10.63 10.00
N ILE A 324 -23.32 9.42 9.55
CA ILE A 324 -23.09 8.93 8.18
C ILE A 324 -23.78 9.84 7.17
N GLU A 325 -25.04 10.22 7.44
CA GLU A 325 -25.80 11.16 6.61
C GLU A 325 -25.03 12.47 6.42
N GLU A 326 -24.51 13.05 7.49
CA GLU A 326 -23.78 14.31 7.46
C GLU A 326 -22.44 14.16 6.70
N VAL A 327 -21.69 13.07 6.92
CA VAL A 327 -20.47 12.77 6.17
C VAL A 327 -20.75 12.72 4.67
N LEU A 328 -21.79 12.01 4.25
CA LEU A 328 -22.16 11.88 2.84
C LEU A 328 -22.61 13.21 2.24
N LYS A 329 -23.41 14.03 2.95
CA LYS A 329 -23.82 15.36 2.51
C LYS A 329 -22.63 16.28 2.28
N GLN A 330 -21.70 16.34 3.23
CA GLN A 330 -20.51 17.16 3.10
C GLN A 330 -19.57 16.64 2.00
N ARG A 331 -19.50 15.33 1.81
CA ARG A 331 -18.72 14.73 0.71
C ARG A 331 -19.33 15.07 -0.66
N ILE A 332 -20.65 15.04 -0.80
CA ILE A 332 -21.36 15.47 -2.02
C ILE A 332 -21.05 16.95 -2.32
N GLN A 333 -21.02 17.81 -1.32
CA GLN A 333 -20.62 19.21 -1.49
C GLN A 333 -19.14 19.32 -1.90
N GLY A 334 -18.25 18.58 -1.25
CA GLY A 334 -16.82 18.66 -1.43
C GLY A 334 -16.17 19.81 -0.64
N VAL A 335 -14.95 20.16 -1.03
CA VAL A 335 -14.18 21.29 -0.48
C VAL A 335 -13.75 22.23 -1.59
N LYS A 336 -13.55 23.50 -1.28
CA LYS A 336 -13.02 24.46 -2.27
C LYS A 336 -11.50 24.40 -2.30
N ASN A 337 -10.94 24.26 -3.49
CA ASN A 337 -9.52 24.46 -3.72
C ASN A 337 -9.15 25.96 -3.73
N GLU A 338 -7.88 26.28 -3.92
CA GLU A 338 -7.36 27.67 -3.99
C GLU A 338 -8.00 28.52 -5.09
N LYS A 339 -8.50 27.88 -6.16
CA LYS A 339 -9.20 28.53 -7.29
C LYS A 339 -10.69 28.72 -7.01
N GLY A 340 -11.19 28.29 -5.84
CA GLY A 340 -12.60 28.37 -5.49
C GLY A 340 -13.48 27.30 -6.10
N VAL A 341 -12.90 26.30 -6.75
CA VAL A 341 -13.62 25.15 -7.35
C VAL A 341 -13.92 24.11 -6.28
N TRP A 342 -15.14 23.56 -6.28
CA TRP A 342 -15.54 22.47 -5.39
C TRP A 342 -14.98 21.15 -5.89
N ILE A 343 -14.04 20.58 -5.14
CA ILE A 343 -13.34 19.32 -5.45
C ILE A 343 -13.69 18.22 -4.44
N THR A 344 -13.42 16.98 -4.81
CA THR A 344 -13.46 15.84 -3.87
C THR A 344 -12.17 15.82 -3.08
N PRO A 345 -12.20 15.93 -1.74
CA PRO A 345 -10.99 15.80 -0.94
C PRO A 345 -10.45 14.38 -1.03
N ALA A 346 -9.13 14.24 -1.18
CA ALA A 346 -8.46 12.94 -1.23
C ALA A 346 -8.63 12.13 0.06
N PHE A 347 -8.70 12.83 1.21
CA PHE A 347 -8.85 12.23 2.53
C PHE A 347 -9.91 12.94 3.38
N PRO A 348 -10.48 12.24 4.39
CA PRO A 348 -10.38 10.79 4.58
C PRO A 348 -10.98 10.03 3.41
N LYS A 349 -10.41 8.88 3.03
CA LYS A 349 -11.18 7.91 2.24
C LYS A 349 -12.36 7.46 3.08
N ILE A 350 -13.51 7.20 2.45
CA ILE A 350 -14.71 6.77 3.16
C ILE A 350 -15.17 5.42 2.62
N ILE A 351 -15.49 4.52 3.54
CA ILE A 351 -16.03 3.19 3.24
C ILE A 351 -17.43 3.09 3.84
N TYR A 352 -18.39 2.72 3.00
CA TYR A 352 -19.76 2.46 3.42
C TYR A 352 -20.05 0.96 3.36
N VAL A 353 -20.51 0.40 4.49
CA VAL A 353 -20.83 -1.03 4.57
C VAL A 353 -22.28 -1.25 4.19
N LEU A 354 -22.49 -2.14 3.21
CA LEU A 354 -23.81 -2.62 2.80
C LEU A 354 -24.18 -3.81 3.68
N ASP A 355 -25.33 -3.71 4.37
CA ASP A 355 -25.85 -4.76 5.22
C ASP A 355 -27.38 -4.86 5.13
N GLU A 356 -27.97 -5.84 5.78
CA GLU A 356 -29.42 -6.10 5.75
C GLU A 356 -30.27 -4.90 6.18
N ASP A 357 -29.75 -4.07 7.10
CA ASP A 357 -30.43 -2.90 7.64
C ASP A 357 -30.44 -1.69 6.71
N ASN A 358 -29.72 -1.74 5.56
CA ASN A 358 -29.60 -0.61 4.63
C ASN A 358 -29.64 -0.95 3.14
N VAL A 359 -29.64 -2.24 2.73
CA VAL A 359 -29.42 -2.64 1.33
C VAL A 359 -30.70 -2.80 0.50
N THR A 360 -31.87 -2.80 1.14
CA THR A 360 -33.16 -2.94 0.47
C THR A 360 -34.10 -1.77 0.78
N PRO A 361 -35.06 -1.43 -0.13
CA PRO A 361 -36.00 -0.34 0.08
C PRO A 361 -36.82 -0.42 1.39
N ASP A 362 -37.02 -1.64 1.91
CA ASP A 362 -37.78 -1.88 3.15
C ASP A 362 -36.88 -1.79 4.40
N SER A 363 -35.56 -1.68 4.25
CA SER A 363 -34.66 -1.60 5.38
C SER A 363 -34.70 -0.23 6.06
N LYS A 364 -34.46 -0.22 7.38
CA LYS A 364 -34.59 0.98 8.23
C LYS A 364 -33.74 2.16 7.74
N TYR A 365 -32.55 1.88 7.24
CA TYR A 365 -31.59 2.93 6.84
C TYR A 365 -31.38 2.99 5.32
N TRP A 366 -32.36 2.56 4.53
CA TRP A 366 -32.30 2.61 3.05
C TRP A 366 -31.95 3.99 2.50
N ASP A 367 -32.46 5.06 3.10
CA ASP A 367 -32.22 6.43 2.66
C ASP A 367 -30.72 6.80 2.68
N LEU A 368 -29.93 6.20 3.58
CA LEU A 368 -28.47 6.37 3.61
C LEU A 368 -27.82 5.72 2.38
N THR A 369 -28.29 4.55 1.97
CA THR A 369 -27.79 3.88 0.77
C THR A 369 -28.12 4.67 -0.50
N VAL A 370 -29.31 5.23 -0.58
CA VAL A 370 -29.69 6.14 -1.67
C VAL A 370 -28.80 7.39 -1.67
N LEU A 371 -28.53 7.96 -0.49
CA LEU A 371 -27.63 9.13 -0.36
C LEU A 371 -26.19 8.77 -0.73
N SER A 372 -25.74 7.58 -0.32
CA SER A 372 -24.42 7.04 -0.69
C SER A 372 -24.29 6.84 -2.21
N ALA A 373 -25.33 6.31 -2.87
CA ALA A 373 -25.36 6.19 -4.32
C ALA A 373 -25.26 7.55 -5.03
N LYS A 374 -25.94 8.59 -4.53
CA LYS A 374 -25.83 9.97 -5.02
C LYS A 374 -24.40 10.51 -4.83
N CYS A 375 -23.79 10.21 -3.70
CA CYS A 375 -22.40 10.59 -3.43
C CYS A 375 -21.45 9.92 -4.44
N THR A 376 -21.58 8.62 -4.65
CA THR A 376 -20.77 7.87 -5.63
C THR A 376 -20.94 8.41 -7.04
N ALA A 377 -22.18 8.64 -7.48
CA ALA A 377 -22.45 9.16 -8.81
C ALA A 377 -21.79 10.53 -9.07
N LYS A 378 -21.64 11.36 -8.02
CA LYS A 378 -21.06 12.71 -8.14
C LYS A 378 -19.57 12.77 -7.83
N ARG A 379 -19.08 11.93 -6.89
CA ARG A 379 -17.74 12.05 -6.30
C ARG A 379 -16.89 10.80 -6.38
N MET A 380 -17.40 9.70 -6.92
CA MET A 380 -16.74 8.39 -7.01
C MET A 380 -16.34 7.81 -5.63
N VAL A 381 -17.03 8.20 -4.61
CA VAL A 381 -16.88 7.72 -3.23
C VAL A 381 -18.26 7.67 -2.56
N PRO A 382 -18.47 6.79 -1.58
CA PRO A 382 -17.56 5.90 -0.86
C PRO A 382 -17.20 4.62 -1.64
N ASP A 383 -16.18 3.91 -1.14
CA ASP A 383 -15.96 2.50 -1.45
C ASP A 383 -17.00 1.66 -0.70
N TYR A 384 -17.29 0.45 -1.20
CA TYR A 384 -18.33 -0.43 -0.63
C TYR A 384 -17.76 -1.73 -0.11
N ILE A 385 -18.14 -2.11 1.10
CA ILE A 385 -17.93 -3.44 1.68
C ILE A 385 -19.26 -4.14 1.83
N SER A 386 -19.35 -5.39 1.38
CA SER A 386 -20.47 -6.28 1.65
C SER A 386 -20.28 -6.95 3.02
N ALA A 387 -21.15 -6.64 3.98
CA ALA A 387 -21.15 -7.33 5.27
C ALA A 387 -21.45 -8.83 5.09
N LYS A 388 -22.39 -9.17 4.20
CA LYS A 388 -22.75 -10.56 3.88
C LYS A 388 -21.54 -11.39 3.44
N VAL A 389 -20.85 -10.95 2.38
CA VAL A 389 -19.69 -11.69 1.84
C VAL A 389 -18.52 -11.63 2.82
N MET A 390 -18.34 -10.51 3.54
CA MET A 390 -17.26 -10.39 4.51
C MET A 390 -17.45 -11.34 5.69
N ARG A 391 -18.67 -11.50 6.21
CA ARG A 391 -18.96 -12.49 7.26
C ARG A 391 -18.63 -13.92 6.80
N GLU A 392 -18.94 -14.27 5.56
CA GLU A 392 -18.58 -15.59 4.98
C GLU A 392 -17.05 -15.79 4.95
N MET A 393 -16.29 -14.76 4.59
CA MET A 393 -14.84 -14.82 4.43
C MET A 393 -14.05 -14.65 5.74
N LYS A 394 -14.63 -14.01 6.75
CA LYS A 394 -13.95 -13.51 7.96
C LYS A 394 -14.59 -14.03 9.25
N ASN A 395 -14.98 -15.31 9.28
CA ASN A 395 -15.52 -15.98 10.46
C ASN A 395 -16.65 -15.20 11.15
N GLY A 396 -17.58 -14.66 10.38
CA GLY A 396 -18.71 -13.89 10.86
C GLY A 396 -18.41 -12.43 11.23
N CYS A 397 -17.17 -11.96 11.02
CA CYS A 397 -16.76 -10.60 11.38
C CYS A 397 -16.89 -9.62 10.23
N VAL A 398 -17.22 -8.35 10.59
CA VAL A 398 -17.14 -7.19 9.69
C VAL A 398 -16.30 -6.13 10.38
N TYR A 399 -15.25 -5.67 9.73
CA TYR A 399 -14.30 -4.70 10.25
C TYR A 399 -13.59 -3.95 9.12
N PRO A 400 -12.99 -2.76 9.36
CA PRO A 400 -12.36 -1.98 8.31
C PRO A 400 -11.05 -2.62 7.81
N CYS A 401 -10.69 -2.26 6.58
CA CYS A 401 -9.30 -2.40 6.13
C CYS A 401 -8.42 -1.35 6.84
N MET A 402 -7.13 -1.63 6.92
CA MET A 402 -6.11 -0.65 7.30
C MET A 402 -5.76 0.19 6.07
N GLY A 403 -5.95 1.49 6.13
CA GLY A 403 -5.58 2.48 5.12
C GLY A 403 -5.60 2.01 3.65
N CYS A 404 -4.57 1.31 3.24
CA CYS A 404 -4.33 0.86 1.85
C CYS A 404 -5.03 -0.45 1.47
N ARG A 405 -6.22 -0.76 1.99
CA ARG A 405 -7.02 -1.96 1.67
C ARG A 405 -6.43 -3.28 2.19
N SER A 406 -5.46 -3.22 3.10
CA SER A 406 -4.95 -4.37 3.83
C SER A 406 -5.93 -4.75 4.93
N PHE A 407 -6.22 -6.05 5.07
CA PHE A 407 -7.08 -6.57 6.13
C PHE A 407 -6.27 -7.39 7.13
N LEU A 408 -6.58 -7.20 8.40
CA LEU A 408 -6.10 -8.08 9.45
C LEU A 408 -6.68 -9.49 9.29
N THR A 409 -5.94 -10.48 9.74
CA THR A 409 -6.46 -11.84 9.88
C THR A 409 -7.35 -11.95 11.11
N VAL A 410 -8.39 -12.78 11.05
CA VAL A 410 -9.20 -13.14 12.22
C VAL A 410 -8.40 -14.17 13.03
N GLU A 411 -8.14 -13.86 14.31
CA GLU A 411 -7.28 -14.66 15.17
C GLU A 411 -7.97 -14.99 16.49
N ASP A 412 -8.08 -16.26 16.80
CA ASP A 412 -8.72 -16.72 18.07
C ASP A 412 -7.98 -16.24 19.31
N SER A 413 -6.67 -16.03 19.20
CA SER A 413 -5.83 -15.46 20.27
C SER A 413 -6.08 -13.98 20.52
N GLN A 414 -6.76 -13.28 19.59
CA GLN A 414 -7.00 -11.84 19.66
C GLN A 414 -8.48 -11.54 19.94
N ARG A 415 -8.79 -11.38 21.23
CA ARG A 415 -10.14 -11.11 21.72
C ARG A 415 -10.20 -9.85 22.56
N ASN A 416 -11.31 -9.15 22.48
CA ASN A 416 -11.68 -8.09 23.39
C ASN A 416 -12.15 -8.68 24.74
N PRO A 417 -12.24 -7.89 25.82
CA PRO A 417 -12.73 -8.36 27.13
C PRO A 417 -14.14 -8.96 27.09
N ASP A 418 -14.97 -8.54 26.13
CA ASP A 418 -16.34 -9.04 25.92
C ASP A 418 -16.38 -10.37 25.12
N GLY A 419 -15.23 -10.90 24.74
CA GLY A 419 -15.10 -12.13 23.94
C GLY A 419 -15.21 -11.95 22.43
N SER A 420 -15.52 -10.77 21.92
CA SER A 420 -15.50 -10.47 20.49
C SER A 420 -14.09 -10.46 19.92
N TYR A 421 -13.95 -10.66 18.61
CA TYR A 421 -12.64 -10.57 17.96
C TYR A 421 -12.10 -9.14 18.02
N LYS A 422 -10.80 -9.02 18.33
CA LYS A 422 -10.12 -7.73 18.38
C LYS A 422 -9.53 -7.37 17.02
N PHE A 423 -9.88 -6.21 16.49
CA PHE A 423 -9.29 -5.63 15.28
C PHE A 423 -8.62 -4.28 15.56
N TYR A 424 -9.32 -3.36 16.21
CA TYR A 424 -8.75 -2.05 16.57
C TYR A 424 -7.59 -2.17 17.55
N GLY A 425 -6.55 -1.39 17.31
CA GLY A 425 -5.29 -1.49 18.01
C GLY A 425 -4.33 -2.53 17.40
N ARG A 426 -4.67 -3.15 16.28
CA ARG A 426 -3.80 -4.09 15.55
C ARG A 426 -3.24 -3.42 14.29
N PHE A 427 -2.15 -3.98 13.76
CA PHE A 427 -1.38 -3.35 12.68
C PHE A 427 -0.75 -4.36 11.72
N ASN A 428 -0.22 -3.85 10.59
CA ASN A 428 0.56 -4.60 9.61
C ASN A 428 2.04 -4.19 9.70
N GLN A 429 2.94 -5.16 9.76
CA GLN A 429 4.38 -4.94 9.90
C GLN A 429 5.04 -4.46 8.58
N GLY A 430 4.47 -4.83 7.43
CA GLY A 430 4.99 -4.49 6.12
C GLY A 430 4.66 -5.51 5.04
N VAL A 431 5.14 -5.23 3.83
CA VAL A 431 4.78 -5.98 2.62
C VAL A 431 6.03 -6.32 1.80
N VAL A 432 6.03 -7.51 1.19
CA VAL A 432 6.93 -7.90 0.10
C VAL A 432 6.10 -8.50 -1.01
N THR A 433 6.30 -8.07 -2.25
CA THR A 433 5.51 -8.53 -3.42
C THR A 433 6.33 -9.42 -4.32
N ILE A 434 5.79 -10.59 -4.68
CA ILE A 434 6.34 -11.47 -5.70
C ILE A 434 5.92 -11.03 -7.11
N ASN A 435 6.86 -11.09 -8.06
CA ASN A 435 6.58 -10.89 -9.48
C ASN A 435 6.26 -12.23 -10.14
N LEU A 436 4.98 -12.53 -10.36
CA LEU A 436 4.55 -13.79 -10.98
C LEU A 436 4.95 -13.87 -12.46
N VAL A 437 5.10 -12.74 -13.12
CA VAL A 437 5.56 -12.69 -14.53
C VAL A 437 7.03 -13.10 -14.64
N ASP A 438 7.86 -12.72 -13.65
CA ASP A 438 9.25 -13.17 -13.58
C ASP A 438 9.34 -14.70 -13.47
N VAL A 439 8.51 -15.31 -12.62
CA VAL A 439 8.45 -16.78 -12.49
C VAL A 439 8.10 -17.43 -13.83
N ALA A 440 7.07 -16.91 -14.51
CA ALA A 440 6.63 -17.44 -15.81
C ALA A 440 7.66 -17.25 -16.93
N CYS A 441 8.33 -16.10 -16.98
CA CYS A 441 9.37 -15.84 -17.98
C CYS A 441 10.62 -16.68 -17.70
N SER A 442 11.02 -16.84 -16.44
CA SER A 442 12.19 -17.64 -16.04
C SER A 442 12.01 -19.13 -16.31
N SER A 443 10.76 -19.63 -16.24
CA SER A 443 10.45 -21.04 -16.56
C SER A 443 10.42 -21.33 -18.06
N ASN A 444 10.46 -20.30 -18.89
CA ASN A 444 10.39 -20.40 -20.36
C ASN A 444 9.22 -21.25 -20.89
N GLY A 445 8.08 -21.27 -20.17
CA GLY A 445 6.88 -22.04 -20.53
C GLY A 445 6.88 -23.50 -20.05
N ASP A 446 7.93 -23.95 -19.36
CA ASP A 446 7.99 -25.26 -18.71
C ASP A 446 7.19 -25.23 -17.39
N MET A 447 6.17 -26.07 -17.29
CA MET A 447 5.25 -26.07 -16.14
C MET A 447 5.92 -26.63 -14.88
N ASP A 448 6.75 -27.66 -14.97
CA ASP A 448 7.43 -28.27 -13.83
C ASP A 448 8.49 -27.30 -13.29
N LEU A 449 9.23 -26.67 -14.19
CA LEU A 449 10.20 -25.63 -13.83
C LEU A 449 9.50 -24.40 -13.22
N PHE A 450 8.30 -24.03 -13.70
CA PHE A 450 7.51 -22.93 -13.13
C PHE A 450 7.24 -23.15 -11.62
N TRP A 451 6.76 -24.32 -11.25
CA TRP A 451 6.46 -24.62 -9.84
C TRP A 451 7.70 -24.59 -8.96
N LYS A 452 8.83 -25.10 -9.48
CA LYS A 452 10.12 -25.06 -8.78
C LYS A 452 10.59 -23.63 -8.56
N ILE A 453 10.57 -22.80 -9.60
CA ILE A 453 10.97 -21.39 -9.50
C ILE A 453 10.02 -20.63 -8.58
N LEU A 454 8.71 -20.91 -8.63
CA LEU A 454 7.73 -20.29 -7.72
C LEU A 454 8.09 -20.59 -6.26
N ASP A 455 8.42 -21.83 -5.91
CA ASP A 455 8.85 -22.19 -4.56
C ASP A 455 10.15 -21.45 -4.15
N GLU A 456 11.14 -21.35 -5.03
CA GLU A 456 12.37 -20.60 -4.78
C GLU A 456 12.10 -19.09 -4.55
N ARG A 457 11.19 -18.47 -5.33
CA ARG A 457 10.83 -17.06 -5.18
C ARG A 457 9.99 -16.80 -3.92
N LEU A 458 9.14 -17.76 -3.54
CA LEU A 458 8.38 -17.67 -2.30
C LEU A 458 9.27 -17.76 -1.07
N GLU A 459 10.29 -18.62 -1.09
CA GLU A 459 11.30 -18.67 -0.03
C GLU A 459 12.08 -17.36 0.08
N LEU A 460 12.41 -16.74 -1.05
CA LEU A 460 13.06 -15.43 -1.08
C LEU A 460 12.15 -14.33 -0.49
N CYS A 461 10.84 -14.35 -0.81
CA CYS A 461 9.86 -13.45 -0.19
C CYS A 461 9.74 -13.69 1.32
N HIS A 462 9.73 -14.95 1.76
CA HIS A 462 9.68 -15.30 3.18
C HIS A 462 10.86 -14.69 3.94
N ARG A 463 12.09 -14.88 3.45
CA ARG A 463 13.28 -14.28 4.08
C ARG A 463 13.24 -12.76 4.08
N ALA A 464 12.73 -12.14 3.02
CA ALA A 464 12.54 -10.69 2.96
C ALA A 464 11.49 -10.20 3.98
N LEU A 465 10.39 -10.92 4.15
CA LEU A 465 9.38 -10.63 5.18
C LEU A 465 9.97 -10.81 6.59
N ARG A 466 10.82 -11.85 6.79
CA ARG A 466 11.54 -12.04 8.06
C ARG A 466 12.44 -10.84 8.39
N CYS A 467 13.13 -10.26 7.41
CA CYS A 467 13.93 -9.04 7.63
C CYS A 467 13.07 -7.89 8.18
N ARG A 468 11.82 -7.72 7.68
CA ARG A 468 10.89 -6.71 8.22
C ARG A 468 10.49 -6.99 9.66
N HIS A 469 10.12 -8.23 9.94
CA HIS A 469 9.74 -8.65 11.29
C HIS A 469 10.91 -8.45 12.28
N GLU A 470 12.11 -8.90 11.92
CA GLU A 470 13.30 -8.81 12.76
C GLU A 470 13.74 -7.36 12.98
N ARG A 471 13.47 -6.47 12.03
CA ARG A 471 13.75 -5.04 12.18
C ARG A 471 12.94 -4.40 13.31
N LEU A 472 11.71 -4.87 13.55
CA LEU A 472 10.83 -4.36 14.59
C LEU A 472 11.13 -4.95 15.98
N LEU A 473 11.77 -6.10 16.06
CA LEU A 473 12.13 -6.72 17.34
C LEU A 473 13.01 -5.79 18.19
N GLY A 474 12.78 -5.80 19.50
CA GLY A 474 13.49 -4.97 20.45
C GLY A 474 13.19 -3.47 20.33
N THR A 475 12.13 -3.09 19.63
CA THR A 475 11.70 -1.68 19.54
C THR A 475 11.08 -1.26 20.87
N PRO A 476 11.63 -0.25 21.58
CA PRO A 476 11.03 0.24 22.82
C PRO A 476 9.77 1.07 22.51
N SER A 477 8.79 0.98 23.40
CA SER A 477 7.52 1.73 23.29
C SER A 477 7.72 3.25 23.24
N ASP A 478 8.87 3.73 23.68
CA ASP A 478 9.24 5.15 23.73
C ASP A 478 9.46 5.78 22.35
N VAL A 479 9.70 4.99 21.30
CA VAL A 479 9.94 5.53 19.95
C VAL A 479 8.69 6.17 19.32
N ALA A 480 7.49 5.69 19.71
CA ALA A 480 6.21 6.21 19.27
C ALA A 480 5.16 6.09 20.38
N PRO A 481 5.20 6.95 21.41
CA PRO A 481 4.32 6.84 22.57
C PRO A 481 2.82 6.83 22.22
N ILE A 482 2.41 7.61 21.22
CA ILE A 482 1.01 7.65 20.76
C ILE A 482 0.50 6.27 20.31
N LEU A 483 1.36 5.47 19.66
CA LEU A 483 1.05 4.13 19.17
C LEU A 483 1.06 3.11 20.30
N TRP A 484 2.17 3.08 21.06
CA TRP A 484 2.50 1.95 21.91
C TRP A 484 2.11 2.14 23.38
N GLN A 485 2.06 3.40 23.88
CA GLN A 485 1.79 3.71 25.29
C GLN A 485 0.42 4.36 25.51
N ASN A 486 -0.10 5.13 24.52
CA ASN A 486 -1.21 6.04 24.72
C ASN A 486 -2.52 5.57 24.05
N GLY A 487 -2.60 4.32 23.61
CA GLY A 487 -3.84 3.64 23.27
C GLY A 487 -4.17 3.52 21.79
N ALA A 488 -3.42 4.16 20.86
CA ALA A 488 -3.72 3.99 19.44
C ALA A 488 -3.62 2.52 19.01
N LEU A 489 -2.54 1.83 19.41
CA LEU A 489 -2.35 0.40 19.17
C LEU A 489 -2.24 -0.41 20.46
N ALA A 490 -1.60 0.12 21.49
CA ALA A 490 -1.41 -0.56 22.77
C ALA A 490 -1.31 0.44 23.92
N ARG A 491 -1.27 -0.10 25.16
CA ARG A 491 -0.97 0.64 26.40
C ARG A 491 0.19 -0.06 27.13
N LEU A 492 1.36 -0.10 26.44
CA LEU A 492 2.58 -0.61 27.02
C LEU A 492 3.16 0.37 28.06
N LYS A 493 3.94 -0.15 28.98
CA LYS A 493 4.69 0.69 29.90
C LYS A 493 5.87 1.35 29.16
N LYS A 494 6.32 2.49 29.66
CA LYS A 494 7.53 3.16 29.20
C LYS A 494 8.73 2.22 29.27
N GLY A 495 9.52 2.13 28.18
CA GLY A 495 10.66 1.23 28.06
C GLY A 495 10.32 -0.24 27.77
N GLU A 496 9.05 -0.64 27.76
CA GLU A 496 8.64 -1.99 27.36
C GLU A 496 8.80 -2.14 25.85
N THR A 497 9.29 -3.29 25.37
CA THR A 497 9.41 -3.57 23.93
C THR A 497 8.07 -4.01 23.32
N ILE A 498 7.91 -3.76 22.02
CA ILE A 498 6.70 -4.14 21.26
C ILE A 498 6.69 -5.62 20.86
N ASP A 499 7.69 -6.41 21.22
CA ASP A 499 7.90 -7.77 20.71
C ASP A 499 6.68 -8.67 20.84
N LYS A 500 5.96 -8.59 21.97
CA LYS A 500 4.72 -9.35 22.18
C LYS A 500 3.59 -9.01 21.18
N LEU A 501 3.66 -7.85 20.54
CA LEU A 501 2.69 -7.40 19.55
C LEU A 501 3.04 -7.88 18.12
N LEU A 502 4.19 -8.52 17.94
CA LEU A 502 4.64 -9.01 16.63
C LEU A 502 4.24 -10.48 16.38
N TYR A 503 3.75 -11.17 17.39
CA TYR A 503 3.39 -12.60 17.38
C TYR A 503 1.91 -12.84 17.74
N ASN A 504 1.51 -14.10 17.69
CA ASN A 504 0.17 -14.56 18.08
C ASN A 504 -0.97 -13.85 17.33
N GLY A 505 -0.71 -13.41 16.11
CA GLY A 505 -1.73 -12.75 15.29
C GLY A 505 -2.10 -11.33 15.74
N TYR A 506 -1.38 -10.72 16.70
CA TYR A 506 -1.65 -9.32 17.07
C TYR A 506 -1.39 -8.40 15.88
N SER A 507 -0.30 -8.60 15.17
CA SER A 507 -0.01 -7.94 13.90
C SER A 507 0.06 -8.95 12.74
N THR A 508 -0.08 -8.45 11.53
CA THR A 508 0.05 -9.22 10.28
C THR A 508 1.29 -8.80 9.52
N ILE A 509 1.76 -9.65 8.60
CA ILE A 509 2.76 -9.32 7.61
C ILE A 509 2.33 -9.88 6.27
N SER A 510 2.53 -9.14 5.17
CA SER A 510 1.82 -9.41 3.93
C SER A 510 2.71 -9.86 2.79
N LEU A 511 2.36 -10.98 2.17
CA LEU A 511 2.88 -11.43 0.88
C LEU A 511 2.01 -10.84 -0.23
N GLY A 512 2.53 -9.82 -0.92
CA GLY A 512 1.90 -9.26 -2.11
C GLY A 512 2.21 -10.07 -3.37
N TYR A 513 1.42 -9.89 -4.42
CA TYR A 513 1.65 -10.50 -5.74
C TYR A 513 1.18 -9.57 -6.85
N ALA A 514 1.80 -9.70 -8.04
CA ALA A 514 1.45 -8.93 -9.23
C ALA A 514 1.64 -9.75 -10.50
N GLY A 515 0.89 -9.40 -11.55
CA GLY A 515 1.06 -9.97 -12.88
C GLY A 515 0.43 -11.34 -13.10
N LEU A 516 -0.70 -11.62 -12.43
CA LEU A 516 -1.41 -12.90 -12.58
C LEU A 516 -1.90 -13.10 -14.04
N TYR A 517 -2.36 -12.04 -14.69
CA TYR A 517 -2.76 -12.04 -16.10
C TYR A 517 -1.58 -12.42 -17.01
N GLU A 518 -0.50 -11.67 -16.95
CA GLU A 518 0.66 -11.88 -17.82
C GLU A 518 1.33 -13.23 -17.55
N MET A 519 1.34 -13.69 -16.30
CA MET A 519 1.79 -15.04 -15.95
C MET A 519 0.98 -16.10 -16.69
N CYS A 520 -0.36 -16.01 -16.66
CA CYS A 520 -1.24 -16.94 -17.37
C CYS A 520 -1.01 -16.89 -18.88
N VAL A 521 -0.94 -15.70 -19.47
CA VAL A 521 -0.67 -15.54 -20.90
C VAL A 521 0.68 -16.18 -21.28
N ARG A 522 1.72 -15.99 -20.46
CA ARG A 522 3.06 -16.57 -20.74
C ARG A 522 3.07 -18.09 -20.66
N MET A 523 2.32 -18.69 -19.70
CA MET A 523 2.35 -20.12 -19.43
C MET A 523 1.34 -20.91 -20.27
N THR A 524 0.19 -20.33 -20.58
CA THR A 524 -0.94 -21.02 -21.23
C THR A 524 -1.33 -20.45 -22.60
N GLY A 525 -0.81 -19.28 -22.95
CA GLY A 525 -1.22 -18.52 -24.13
C GLY A 525 -2.58 -17.81 -23.98
N LYS A 526 -3.22 -17.89 -22.80
CA LYS A 526 -4.57 -17.38 -22.53
C LYS A 526 -4.59 -16.50 -21.26
N SER A 527 -5.55 -15.57 -21.23
CA SER A 527 -5.85 -14.80 -20.01
C SER A 527 -6.35 -15.68 -18.87
N HIS A 528 -6.15 -15.25 -17.63
CA HIS A 528 -6.72 -15.91 -16.46
C HIS A 528 -8.26 -15.85 -16.40
N THR A 529 -8.90 -15.03 -17.25
CA THR A 529 -10.36 -15.00 -17.44
C THR A 529 -10.85 -16.15 -18.31
N ASP A 530 -9.98 -16.76 -19.12
CA ASP A 530 -10.31 -17.91 -19.93
C ASP A 530 -10.56 -19.16 -19.04
N PRO A 531 -11.64 -19.91 -19.27
CA PRO A 531 -11.98 -21.09 -18.46
C PRO A 531 -10.88 -22.17 -18.40
N GLU A 532 -10.00 -22.26 -19.42
CA GLU A 532 -8.91 -23.23 -19.43
C GLU A 532 -7.69 -22.76 -18.61
N ALA A 533 -7.42 -21.45 -18.56
CA ALA A 533 -6.32 -20.87 -17.81
C ALA A 533 -6.66 -20.56 -16.34
N LYS A 534 -7.94 -20.28 -16.04
CA LYS A 534 -8.40 -19.92 -14.69
C LYS A 534 -8.03 -20.95 -13.61
N PRO A 535 -8.14 -22.29 -13.83
CA PRO A 535 -7.73 -23.26 -12.82
C PRO A 535 -6.24 -23.16 -12.45
N PHE A 536 -5.38 -22.84 -13.42
CA PHE A 536 -3.95 -22.61 -13.16
C PHE A 536 -3.74 -21.37 -12.29
N ALA A 537 -4.42 -20.25 -12.60
CA ALA A 537 -4.35 -19.04 -11.78
C ALA A 537 -4.81 -19.29 -10.34
N LEU A 538 -5.93 -19.96 -10.14
CA LEU A 538 -6.44 -20.31 -8.81
C LEU A 538 -5.48 -21.23 -8.05
N LYS A 539 -4.83 -22.19 -8.72
CA LYS A 539 -3.82 -23.08 -8.12
C LYS A 539 -2.58 -22.29 -7.65
N VAL A 540 -2.14 -21.30 -8.42
CA VAL A 540 -1.05 -20.41 -8.00
C VAL A 540 -1.46 -19.63 -6.75
N MET A 541 -2.65 -19.04 -6.72
CA MET A 541 -3.15 -18.31 -5.55
C MET A 541 -3.29 -19.21 -4.32
N GLN A 542 -3.75 -20.44 -4.49
CA GLN A 542 -3.80 -21.41 -3.40
C GLN A 542 -2.41 -21.72 -2.87
N LYS A 543 -1.41 -21.92 -3.73
CA LYS A 543 -0.01 -22.14 -3.34
C LYS A 543 0.55 -21.00 -2.49
N LEU A 544 0.23 -19.73 -2.83
CA LEU A 544 0.62 -18.57 -2.01
C LEU A 544 0.03 -18.65 -0.61
N ASN A 545 -1.25 -19.00 -0.50
CA ASN A 545 -1.94 -19.15 0.79
C ASN A 545 -1.38 -20.31 1.61
N ASP A 546 -1.13 -21.47 0.98
CA ASP A 546 -0.55 -22.64 1.64
C ASP A 546 0.82 -22.32 2.25
N LYS A 547 1.65 -21.57 1.53
CA LYS A 547 2.96 -21.10 2.04
C LYS A 547 2.82 -20.11 3.21
N CYS A 548 1.92 -19.16 3.12
CA CYS A 548 1.64 -18.28 4.26
C CYS A 548 1.17 -19.04 5.50
N ALA A 549 0.33 -20.07 5.32
CA ALA A 549 -0.13 -20.93 6.41
C ALA A 549 1.02 -21.78 7.01
N GLU A 550 1.90 -22.34 6.17
CA GLU A 550 3.09 -23.08 6.58
C GLU A 550 4.02 -22.20 7.43
N TRP A 551 4.35 -20.99 6.96
CA TRP A 551 5.21 -20.06 7.70
C TRP A 551 4.58 -19.62 9.02
N LYS A 552 3.27 -19.32 9.01
CA LYS A 552 2.54 -18.97 10.23
C LYS A 552 2.60 -20.08 11.28
N ALA A 553 2.39 -21.33 10.87
CA ALA A 553 2.45 -22.48 11.78
C ALA A 553 3.86 -22.70 12.36
N ALA A 554 4.89 -22.45 11.56
CA ALA A 554 6.29 -22.64 11.99
C ALA A 554 6.78 -21.53 12.92
N GLU A 555 6.34 -20.28 12.74
CA GLU A 555 6.96 -19.10 13.34
C GLU A 555 6.04 -18.30 14.26
N ASN A 556 4.73 -18.61 14.26
CA ASN A 556 3.72 -17.87 15.03
C ASN A 556 3.62 -16.37 14.62
N ILE A 557 3.92 -16.06 13.35
CA ILE A 557 3.78 -14.76 12.72
C ILE A 557 2.62 -14.85 11.73
N SER A 558 1.69 -13.90 11.74
CA SER A 558 0.52 -13.93 10.86
C SER A 558 0.83 -13.43 9.46
N TYR A 559 1.33 -14.33 8.62
CA TYR A 559 1.51 -14.11 7.18
C TYR A 559 0.16 -14.18 6.47
N SER A 560 -0.07 -13.31 5.49
CA SER A 560 -1.29 -13.33 4.68
C SER A 560 -1.04 -12.84 3.26
N VAL A 561 -1.78 -13.43 2.30
CA VAL A 561 -1.72 -13.02 0.89
C VAL A 561 -2.49 -11.71 0.69
N TYR A 562 -1.86 -10.75 0.05
CA TYR A 562 -2.37 -9.41 -0.15
C TYR A 562 -2.34 -8.99 -1.63
N GLY A 563 -3.51 -8.71 -2.21
CA GLY A 563 -3.67 -8.10 -3.53
C GLY A 563 -3.35 -6.60 -3.45
N THR A 564 -2.08 -6.25 -3.45
CA THR A 564 -1.62 -4.86 -3.25
C THR A 564 -2.05 -3.94 -4.40
N PRO A 565 -2.67 -2.77 -4.13
CA PRO A 565 -2.83 -1.73 -5.13
C PRO A 565 -1.48 -0.99 -5.27
N ARG A 566 -0.83 -1.06 -6.46
CA ARG A 566 0.49 -0.42 -6.58
C ARG A 566 0.82 0.01 -8.00
N GLU A 567 0.85 1.29 -8.18
CA GLU A 567 1.13 1.93 -9.46
C GLU A 567 2.63 1.89 -9.81
N SER A 568 3.52 2.30 -8.91
CA SER A 568 4.97 2.34 -9.14
C SER A 568 5.62 0.95 -9.23
N THR A 569 5.15 -0.03 -8.45
CA THR A 569 5.69 -1.40 -8.45
C THR A 569 5.43 -2.10 -9.78
N THR A 570 4.25 -1.94 -10.38
CA THR A 570 3.89 -2.54 -11.66
C THR A 570 4.74 -1.99 -12.81
N TYR A 571 5.03 -0.70 -12.77
CA TYR A 571 5.95 -0.03 -13.71
C TYR A 571 7.40 -0.55 -13.54
N LYS A 572 7.91 -0.59 -12.30
CA LYS A 572 9.25 -1.11 -12.00
C LYS A 572 9.40 -2.56 -12.50
N PHE A 573 8.43 -3.41 -12.19
CA PHE A 573 8.43 -4.80 -12.63
C PHE A 573 8.44 -4.91 -14.15
N ALA A 574 7.63 -4.14 -14.86
CA ALA A 574 7.62 -4.12 -16.32
C ALA A 574 8.99 -3.74 -16.90
N LYS A 575 9.64 -2.71 -16.35
CA LYS A 575 10.98 -2.29 -16.79
C LYS A 575 12.04 -3.36 -16.54
N CYS A 576 12.02 -4.00 -15.38
CA CYS A 576 12.95 -5.09 -15.05
C CYS A 576 12.72 -6.31 -15.96
N LEU A 577 11.45 -6.67 -16.23
CA LEU A 577 11.12 -7.77 -17.14
C LEU A 577 11.60 -7.51 -18.57
N GLN A 578 11.37 -6.29 -19.10
CA GLN A 578 11.85 -5.90 -20.43
C GLN A 578 13.38 -5.97 -20.51
N LYS A 579 14.06 -5.53 -19.47
CA LYS A 579 15.53 -5.59 -19.39
C LYS A 579 16.06 -7.02 -19.36
N ARG A 580 15.40 -7.94 -18.66
CA ARG A 580 15.86 -9.34 -18.48
C ARG A 580 15.42 -10.28 -19.58
N PHE A 581 14.21 -10.13 -20.10
CA PHE A 581 13.60 -11.07 -21.05
C PHE A 581 13.27 -10.47 -22.42
N GLY A 582 13.49 -9.15 -22.60
CA GLY A 582 13.11 -8.44 -23.82
C GLY A 582 11.59 -8.21 -23.92
N ILE A 583 11.14 -7.86 -25.12
CA ILE A 583 9.73 -7.59 -25.40
C ILE A 583 9.05 -8.90 -25.82
N ILE A 584 8.13 -9.36 -24.98
CA ILE A 584 7.26 -10.52 -25.23
C ILE A 584 5.83 -10.00 -25.39
N LYS A 585 5.24 -10.17 -26.59
CA LYS A 585 3.91 -9.67 -26.90
C LYS A 585 2.84 -10.20 -25.92
N GLY A 586 2.05 -9.29 -25.36
CA GLY A 586 1.02 -9.60 -24.36
C GLY A 586 1.52 -9.91 -22.96
N VAL A 587 2.85 -9.86 -22.72
CA VAL A 587 3.48 -10.19 -21.44
C VAL A 587 4.35 -9.05 -20.93
N THR A 588 5.35 -8.61 -21.72
CA THR A 588 6.30 -7.55 -21.32
C THR A 588 6.30 -6.35 -22.27
N ASP A 589 5.35 -6.28 -23.19
CA ASP A 589 5.26 -5.25 -24.23
C ASP A 589 4.68 -3.92 -23.76
N LYS A 590 4.27 -3.83 -22.50
CA LYS A 590 3.73 -2.61 -21.90
C LYS A 590 4.65 -2.06 -20.81
N ASN A 591 4.45 -0.80 -20.45
CA ASN A 591 5.19 -0.15 -19.35
C ASN A 591 4.64 -0.47 -17.97
N TYR A 592 3.71 -1.40 -17.86
CA TYR A 592 3.14 -1.90 -16.61
C TYR A 592 2.85 -3.40 -16.74
N ILE A 593 2.69 -4.08 -15.62
CA ILE A 593 2.06 -5.39 -15.52
C ILE A 593 0.74 -5.24 -14.75
N THR A 594 -0.19 -6.18 -14.94
CA THR A 594 -1.49 -6.14 -14.27
C THR A 594 -1.31 -6.25 -12.76
N ASN A 595 -1.99 -5.37 -12.03
CA ASN A 595 -1.96 -5.37 -10.58
C ASN A 595 -2.72 -6.59 -10.05
N SER A 596 -2.09 -7.33 -9.14
CA SER A 596 -2.68 -8.51 -8.46
C SER A 596 -3.46 -9.44 -9.41
N TYR A 597 -4.75 -9.64 -9.15
CA TYR A 597 -5.66 -10.54 -9.87
C TYR A 597 -6.58 -9.84 -10.88
N HIS A 598 -6.49 -8.52 -11.02
CA HIS A 598 -7.45 -7.76 -11.81
C HIS A 598 -7.54 -8.25 -13.26
N VAL A 599 -8.76 -8.17 -13.80
CA VAL A 599 -8.98 -8.35 -15.23
C VAL A 599 -8.20 -7.28 -15.99
N HIS A 600 -7.47 -7.69 -17.01
CA HIS A 600 -6.63 -6.77 -17.78
C HIS A 600 -7.49 -5.71 -18.48
N VAL A 601 -7.05 -4.46 -18.47
CA VAL A 601 -7.79 -3.28 -18.95
C VAL A 601 -8.20 -3.34 -20.42
N THR A 602 -7.56 -4.17 -21.23
CA THR A 602 -7.92 -4.37 -22.65
C THR A 602 -9.00 -5.42 -22.87
N GLU A 603 -9.37 -6.18 -21.84
CA GLU A 603 -10.41 -7.20 -21.96
C GLU A 603 -11.80 -6.56 -22.00
N LYS A 604 -12.61 -7.02 -22.93
CA LYS A 604 -14.02 -6.59 -23.04
C LYS A 604 -14.87 -7.45 -22.12
N ILE A 605 -15.13 -6.97 -20.94
CA ILE A 605 -15.95 -7.64 -19.93
C ILE A 605 -16.93 -6.61 -19.34
N ASP A 606 -18.17 -7.02 -19.07
CA ASP A 606 -19.12 -6.15 -18.38
C ASP A 606 -18.83 -6.07 -16.87
N ALA A 607 -19.34 -5.03 -16.21
CA ALA A 607 -19.09 -4.76 -14.80
C ALA A 607 -19.47 -5.92 -13.87
N PHE A 608 -20.62 -6.56 -14.11
CA PHE A 608 -21.12 -7.65 -13.27
C PHE A 608 -20.30 -8.92 -13.44
N SER A 609 -19.98 -9.28 -14.67
CA SER A 609 -19.12 -10.42 -15.00
C SER A 609 -17.71 -10.24 -14.43
N LYS A 610 -17.15 -9.01 -14.50
CA LYS A 610 -15.87 -8.67 -13.90
C LYS A 610 -15.89 -8.85 -12.39
N LEU A 611 -16.84 -8.25 -11.69
CA LEU A 611 -16.97 -8.36 -10.24
C LEU A 611 -17.17 -9.83 -9.80
N LYS A 612 -17.99 -10.60 -10.55
CA LYS A 612 -18.19 -12.00 -10.29
C LYS A 612 -16.92 -12.83 -10.45
N PHE A 613 -16.16 -12.58 -11.50
CA PHE A 613 -14.88 -13.24 -11.74
C PHE A 613 -13.88 -12.90 -10.64
N GLU A 614 -13.69 -11.59 -10.34
CA GLU A 614 -12.71 -11.13 -9.37
C GLU A 614 -13.04 -11.55 -7.93
N SER A 615 -14.31 -11.80 -7.61
CA SER A 615 -14.73 -12.23 -6.26
C SER A 615 -14.07 -13.55 -5.81
N GLU A 616 -13.77 -14.45 -6.74
CA GLU A 616 -13.10 -15.72 -6.43
C GLU A 616 -11.64 -15.50 -6.00
N PHE A 617 -10.97 -14.52 -6.60
CA PHE A 617 -9.59 -14.15 -6.27
C PHE A 617 -9.50 -13.31 -5.00
N GLN A 618 -10.52 -12.49 -4.70
CA GLN A 618 -10.59 -11.81 -3.40
C GLN A 618 -10.62 -12.81 -2.24
N LYS A 619 -11.34 -13.92 -2.38
CA LYS A 619 -11.38 -15.01 -1.38
C LYS A 619 -9.99 -15.61 -1.12
N LEU A 620 -9.12 -15.60 -2.12
CA LEU A 620 -7.74 -16.09 -2.05
C LEU A 620 -6.73 -14.99 -1.69
N SER A 621 -7.20 -13.81 -1.33
CA SER A 621 -6.39 -12.68 -0.88
C SER A 621 -6.82 -12.21 0.51
N PRO A 622 -6.72 -13.06 1.55
CA PRO A 622 -7.26 -12.77 2.89
C PRO A 622 -6.59 -11.60 3.59
N GLY A 623 -5.36 -11.24 3.21
CA GLY A 623 -4.64 -10.07 3.72
C GLY A 623 -5.09 -8.75 3.11
N GLY A 624 -6.05 -8.80 2.20
CA GLY A 624 -6.68 -7.63 1.60
C GLY A 624 -6.70 -7.66 0.08
N ALA A 625 -7.75 -7.09 -0.47
CA ALA A 625 -7.94 -6.86 -1.89
C ALA A 625 -9.11 -5.92 -2.11
N ILE A 626 -9.14 -5.26 -3.25
CA ILE A 626 -10.27 -4.47 -3.72
C ILE A 626 -10.47 -4.72 -5.20
N SER A 627 -11.70 -4.65 -5.68
CA SER A 627 -12.00 -4.65 -7.10
C SER A 627 -12.51 -3.31 -7.55
N TYR A 628 -12.02 -2.86 -8.69
CA TYR A 628 -12.45 -1.63 -9.34
C TYR A 628 -13.42 -1.97 -10.46
N VAL A 629 -14.56 -1.29 -10.49
CA VAL A 629 -15.49 -1.41 -11.60
C VAL A 629 -15.67 -0.06 -12.28
N GLU A 630 -15.39 -0.02 -13.58
CA GLU A 630 -15.63 1.16 -14.40
C GLU A 630 -17.06 1.15 -14.88
N VAL A 631 -17.78 2.24 -14.60
CA VAL A 631 -19.15 2.47 -15.04
C VAL A 631 -19.22 3.77 -15.86
N PRO A 632 -20.21 3.92 -16.76
CA PRO A 632 -20.41 5.20 -17.43
C PRO A 632 -20.80 6.28 -16.42
N ASN A 633 -20.88 7.55 -16.88
CA ASN A 633 -21.42 8.62 -16.04
C ASN A 633 -22.86 8.28 -15.60
N LEU A 634 -23.05 8.08 -14.31
CA LEU A 634 -24.33 7.69 -13.71
C LEU A 634 -24.96 8.82 -12.88
N GLN A 635 -24.54 10.07 -13.02
CA GLN A 635 -25.08 11.20 -12.23
C GLN A 635 -26.58 11.35 -12.37
N ASP A 636 -27.13 11.04 -13.53
CA ASP A 636 -28.56 11.10 -13.83
C ASP A 636 -29.26 9.73 -13.71
N ASN A 637 -28.54 8.67 -13.31
CA ASN A 637 -29.08 7.32 -13.18
C ASN A 637 -28.64 6.64 -11.87
N ILE A 638 -29.16 7.16 -10.77
CA ILE A 638 -28.87 6.64 -9.41
C ILE A 638 -29.33 5.19 -9.24
N GLU A 639 -30.41 4.80 -9.91
CA GLU A 639 -30.91 3.42 -9.85
C GLU A 639 -29.86 2.41 -10.36
N ALA A 640 -29.13 2.74 -11.44
CA ALA A 640 -28.05 1.90 -11.93
C ALA A 640 -26.90 1.78 -10.91
N VAL A 641 -26.56 2.85 -10.18
CA VAL A 641 -25.59 2.78 -9.10
C VAL A 641 -26.06 1.82 -8.01
N ILE A 642 -27.31 1.93 -7.59
CA ILE A 642 -27.93 1.06 -6.59
C ILE A 642 -27.91 -0.41 -7.02
N GLN A 643 -28.16 -0.69 -8.29
CA GLN A 643 -28.09 -2.06 -8.82
C GLN A 643 -26.66 -2.64 -8.74
N VAL A 644 -25.63 -1.83 -9.03
CA VAL A 644 -24.23 -2.24 -8.85
C VAL A 644 -23.92 -2.45 -7.37
N MET A 645 -24.38 -1.57 -6.48
CA MET A 645 -24.19 -1.74 -5.03
C MET A 645 -24.85 -3.01 -4.52
N LYS A 646 -26.06 -3.34 -4.98
CA LYS A 646 -26.76 -4.58 -4.63
C LYS A 646 -25.99 -5.81 -5.13
N PHE A 647 -25.43 -5.73 -6.34
CA PHE A 647 -24.59 -6.81 -6.88
C PHE A 647 -23.31 -6.99 -6.03
N ILE A 648 -22.67 -5.89 -5.60
CA ILE A 648 -21.53 -5.93 -4.69
C ILE A 648 -21.93 -6.63 -3.38
N TYR A 649 -23.04 -6.23 -2.76
CA TYR A 649 -23.55 -6.85 -1.54
C TYR A 649 -23.70 -8.37 -1.65
N ASP A 650 -24.19 -8.86 -2.79
CA ASP A 650 -24.45 -10.27 -2.99
C ASP A 650 -23.24 -11.11 -3.41
N ASN A 651 -22.21 -10.52 -4.01
CA ASN A 651 -21.19 -11.28 -4.73
C ASN A 651 -19.75 -11.01 -4.36
N ILE A 652 -19.37 -9.81 -3.89
CA ILE A 652 -17.98 -9.46 -3.69
C ILE A 652 -17.78 -8.67 -2.40
N MET A 653 -16.69 -8.95 -1.68
CA MET A 653 -16.46 -8.38 -0.36
C MET A 653 -16.20 -6.88 -0.40
N TYR A 654 -15.33 -6.41 -1.32
CA TYR A 654 -14.88 -5.03 -1.37
C TYR A 654 -14.73 -4.53 -2.80
N ALA A 655 -15.41 -3.45 -3.14
CA ALA A 655 -15.35 -2.84 -4.46
C ALA A 655 -15.47 -1.31 -4.43
N GLU A 656 -14.88 -0.69 -5.43
CA GLU A 656 -14.93 0.75 -5.71
C GLU A 656 -15.50 0.97 -7.12
N LEU A 657 -16.41 1.94 -7.24
CA LEU A 657 -16.97 2.35 -8.52
C LEU A 657 -16.16 3.54 -9.06
N ASN A 658 -15.63 3.38 -10.25
CA ASN A 658 -14.99 4.46 -11.00
C ASN A 658 -15.86 4.84 -12.18
N THR A 659 -15.98 6.13 -12.46
CA THR A 659 -16.70 6.63 -13.63
C THR A 659 -15.74 7.43 -14.52
N LYS A 660 -16.07 7.52 -15.80
CA LYS A 660 -15.33 8.39 -16.74
C LYS A 660 -15.64 9.88 -16.55
N SER A 661 -16.59 10.22 -15.68
CA SER A 661 -16.86 11.62 -15.37
C SER A 661 -15.88 12.09 -14.33
N ASP A 662 -14.98 12.94 -14.77
CA ASP A 662 -14.00 13.63 -13.96
C ASP A 662 -14.38 15.11 -13.83
N TYR A 663 -13.63 15.88 -13.10
CA TYR A 663 -13.82 17.32 -13.01
C TYR A 663 -12.47 18.04 -13.18
N CYS A 664 -12.52 19.19 -13.83
CA CYS A 664 -11.36 20.04 -13.99
C CYS A 664 -11.14 20.87 -12.71
N GLU A 665 -10.00 20.73 -12.09
CA GLU A 665 -9.63 21.51 -10.89
C GLU A 665 -9.43 23.00 -11.17
N CYS A 666 -9.30 23.39 -12.44
CA CYS A 666 -9.11 24.77 -12.85
C CYS A 666 -10.42 25.52 -13.07
N CYS A 667 -11.37 24.93 -13.79
CA CYS A 667 -12.60 25.61 -14.18
C CYS A 667 -13.88 24.98 -13.59
N GLY A 668 -13.75 23.80 -12.93
CA GLY A 668 -14.90 23.08 -12.40
C GLY A 668 -15.73 22.33 -13.45
N TYR A 669 -15.25 22.20 -14.68
CA TYR A 669 -15.91 21.38 -15.69
C TYR A 669 -16.10 19.97 -15.14
N ASN A 670 -17.31 19.43 -15.29
CA ASN A 670 -17.65 18.09 -14.84
C ASN A 670 -18.02 17.25 -16.07
N GLY A 671 -17.22 16.25 -16.38
CA GLY A 671 -17.35 15.42 -17.55
C GLY A 671 -16.06 14.66 -17.87
N GLU A 672 -15.99 14.08 -19.06
CA GLU A 672 -14.80 13.33 -19.48
C GLU A 672 -13.64 14.28 -19.81
N ILE A 673 -12.51 14.16 -19.07
CA ILE A 673 -11.26 14.84 -19.39
C ILE A 673 -10.57 14.05 -20.51
N GLN A 674 -10.13 14.73 -21.55
CA GLN A 674 -9.59 14.10 -22.75
C GLN A 674 -8.10 13.82 -22.62
N ILE A 675 -7.63 12.75 -23.24
CA ILE A 675 -6.21 12.48 -23.41
C ILE A 675 -5.83 12.95 -24.81
N VAL A 676 -4.99 13.97 -24.87
CA VAL A 676 -4.50 14.57 -26.14
C VAL A 676 -2.98 14.43 -26.24
N THR A 677 -2.46 14.53 -27.45
CA THR A 677 -1.02 14.57 -27.65
C THR A 677 -0.55 16.03 -27.60
N ASP A 678 0.33 16.35 -26.66
CA ASP A 678 0.97 17.67 -26.59
C ASP A 678 1.84 17.87 -27.84
N GLU A 679 1.49 18.86 -28.65
CA GLU A 679 2.17 19.16 -29.91
C GLU A 679 3.65 19.55 -29.74
N LYS A 680 4.06 20.01 -28.54
CA LYS A 680 5.42 20.48 -28.28
C LYS A 680 6.40 19.36 -28.00
N ASN A 681 5.96 18.28 -27.38
CA ASN A 681 6.85 17.20 -26.92
C ASN A 681 6.39 15.80 -27.33
N GLY A 682 5.21 15.67 -28.00
CA GLY A 682 4.64 14.40 -28.44
C GLY A 682 4.16 13.49 -27.32
N LYS A 683 4.06 13.99 -26.08
CA LYS A 683 3.58 13.22 -24.92
C LYS A 683 2.07 13.29 -24.82
N LEU A 684 1.48 12.21 -24.31
CA LEU A 684 0.06 12.21 -23.96
C LEU A 684 -0.14 13.02 -22.67
N VAL A 685 -1.06 13.96 -22.69
CA VAL A 685 -1.44 14.81 -21.55
C VAL A 685 -2.95 14.81 -21.36
N TRP A 686 -3.41 15.06 -20.16
CA TRP A 686 -4.81 15.26 -19.86
C TRP A 686 -5.19 16.71 -20.17
N GLU A 687 -6.25 16.90 -20.95
CA GLU A 687 -6.74 18.22 -21.33
C GLU A 687 -8.22 18.36 -21.00
N CYS A 688 -8.56 19.45 -20.33
CA CYS A 688 -9.95 19.78 -20.07
C CYS A 688 -10.61 20.34 -21.33
N PRO A 689 -11.71 19.74 -21.83
CA PRO A 689 -12.38 20.23 -23.05
C PRO A 689 -13.03 21.62 -22.89
N SER A 690 -13.16 22.11 -21.65
CA SER A 690 -13.75 23.42 -21.35
C SER A 690 -12.72 24.54 -21.26
N CYS A 691 -11.55 24.32 -20.70
CA CYS A 691 -10.56 25.39 -20.47
C CYS A 691 -9.18 25.09 -21.08
N GLY A 692 -8.97 23.92 -21.67
CA GLY A 692 -7.70 23.55 -22.31
C GLY A 692 -6.52 23.32 -21.35
N ASN A 693 -6.78 23.15 -20.03
CA ASN A 693 -5.75 22.99 -19.02
C ASN A 693 -5.59 21.51 -18.66
#